data_3ff306f3146dd5da874a83d63fe54f47
#
_entry.id   3ff306f3146dd5da874a83d63fe54f47
#
_cell.length_a   1.000
_cell.length_b   1.000
_cell.length_c   1.000
_cell.angle_alpha   90.00
_cell.angle_beta   90.00
_cell.angle_gamma   90.00
#
_symmetry.space_group_name_H-M   'P 1'
#
loop_
_entity.id
_entity.type
_entity.pdbx_description
1 polymer ?
#
loop_
_entity_poly.entity_id
_entity_poly.type
_entity_poly.pdbx_seq_one_letter_code
_entity_poly.pdbx_strand_id
1 'polypeptide(L)'
;MTANEIRNICLLGHGGSGKTTLAERMLFMTKGTDRFGKTADGNTTCDYDAEEIKRQISISLAFAPVKYNNVKINVMDAPGNFDFSGEALSAIRAAECAVIVGNAKDGLSVGMERTWKMLGKKPRMMFINRVEEANADYAACVDAIKAKFGTAIAPIVATKADANKAVTVIVDLLHNKAYDAKGECAIPGDMADEVEALRAELMEAAAGADEELMEKFFESMELSAADMAKGLKIGVRDGSVCPVLCGSAVTGMGVDMLMKTIVELVPVATDMPAEKAKDESGNEVEVAFDPNGPTAAIVFKTISDQYGKFSMIKVVRGKVTGDMSLYNPATGNTEKLGRLYSMKGKKGEEIKEICCGDIGAIGKMDKVKTGDTLCEPKTYVKFAPLAFAPACYERAISPKTKQEIEKLGTGLNKLNEEDPTFSVTNNAETRQTVISGAGDIQIDVLCSKLKSRFGVDAELDTPRVAYREKIRSTVRKQGRYKKQTGGSGQFGDVHIIFEPQTEQEDMIFEENVFGGSVPKNYFPAVEKGLRESCLHGVLAGYPVVFLKATLVDGSYHPVDSSEIAFKLAANLAFKAALPEAKPVLMEPIGELKVTVPDNYVGDVMGDLNKRRGRVMGMNPTGDGETVLEAEVPMAEMMSYAIDLRSMTQSRGTFTFNFVRYEDCPAAAQEKAIAAAKALAEAE
;
A
#
# COMPACT_ATOMS: atom_id res chain seq x y z
N MET A 1 16.70 -16.41 -25.14
CA MET A 1 17.56 -15.58 -24.26
C MET A 1 17.96 -16.39 -23.05
N THR A 2 19.18 -16.22 -22.57
CA THR A 2 19.65 -16.83 -21.32
C THR A 2 19.51 -15.86 -20.16
N ALA A 3 19.54 -16.35 -18.91
CA ALA A 3 19.45 -15.50 -17.72
C ALA A 3 20.53 -14.39 -17.70
N ASN A 4 21.71 -14.65 -18.28
CA ASN A 4 22.79 -13.67 -18.35
C ASN A 4 22.54 -12.49 -19.28
N GLU A 5 21.61 -12.64 -20.23
CA GLU A 5 21.23 -11.60 -21.20
C GLU A 5 20.03 -10.75 -20.72
N ILE A 6 19.65 -10.86 -19.44
CA ILE A 6 18.49 -10.16 -18.88
C ILE A 6 18.92 -9.27 -17.71
N ARG A 7 18.36 -8.06 -17.66
CA ARG A 7 18.44 -7.15 -16.51
C ARG A 7 17.03 -6.69 -16.16
N ASN A 8 16.64 -6.83 -14.91
CA ASN A 8 15.36 -6.30 -14.44
C ASN A 8 15.61 -5.11 -13.52
N ILE A 9 15.19 -3.95 -13.94
CA ILE A 9 15.30 -2.71 -13.17
C ILE A 9 13.94 -2.09 -12.93
N CYS A 10 13.80 -1.40 -11.80
CA CYS A 10 12.64 -0.55 -11.53
C CYS A 10 13.08 0.90 -11.35
N LEU A 11 12.37 1.82 -12.01
CA LEU A 11 12.56 3.25 -11.85
C LEU A 11 11.72 3.72 -10.66
N LEU A 12 12.37 4.25 -9.65
CA LEU A 12 11.76 4.72 -8.41
C LEU A 12 12.17 6.17 -8.13
N GLY A 13 11.49 6.85 -7.22
CA GLY A 13 11.78 8.23 -6.84
C GLY A 13 10.55 9.11 -6.76
N HIS A 14 10.74 10.38 -6.48
CA HIS A 14 9.64 11.33 -6.26
C HIS A 14 8.76 11.53 -7.50
N GLY A 15 7.49 11.95 -7.29
CA GLY A 15 6.63 12.39 -8.38
C GLY A 15 7.27 13.57 -9.14
N GLY A 16 7.24 13.54 -10.48
CA GLY A 16 7.85 14.60 -11.28
C GLY A 16 9.37 14.53 -11.49
N SER A 17 10.08 13.54 -10.92
CA SER A 17 11.53 13.37 -11.14
C SER A 17 11.90 12.96 -12.58
N GLY A 18 10.93 12.57 -13.40
CA GLY A 18 11.12 12.22 -14.81
C GLY A 18 11.35 10.75 -15.09
N LYS A 19 10.89 9.85 -14.23
CA LYS A 19 10.97 8.37 -14.41
C LYS A 19 10.35 7.91 -15.72
N THR A 20 9.10 8.26 -15.96
CA THR A 20 8.38 7.95 -17.20
C THR A 20 9.08 8.53 -18.43
N THR A 21 9.56 9.79 -18.34
CA THR A 21 10.34 10.42 -19.42
C THR A 21 11.64 9.66 -19.70
N LEU A 22 12.30 9.13 -18.64
CA LEU A 22 13.50 8.31 -18.77
C LEU A 22 13.20 6.97 -19.44
N ALA A 23 12.13 6.27 -19.03
CA ALA A 23 11.68 5.04 -19.67
C ALA A 23 11.35 5.26 -21.16
N GLU A 24 10.63 6.32 -21.49
CA GLU A 24 10.33 6.71 -22.88
C GLU A 24 11.60 7.03 -23.69
N ARG A 25 12.59 7.71 -23.07
CA ARG A 25 13.86 7.98 -23.71
C ARG A 25 14.65 6.71 -24.01
N MET A 26 14.69 5.78 -23.06
CA MET A 26 15.35 4.47 -23.27
C MET A 26 14.67 3.69 -24.40
N LEU A 27 13.33 3.64 -24.43
CA LEU A 27 12.57 3.03 -25.53
C LEU A 27 12.88 3.68 -26.89
N PHE A 28 12.89 5.00 -26.95
CA PHE A 28 13.15 5.74 -28.20
C PHE A 28 14.57 5.54 -28.72
N MET A 29 15.58 5.63 -27.86
CA MET A 29 16.99 5.45 -28.23
C MET A 29 17.30 4.03 -28.72
N THR A 30 16.63 3.04 -28.16
CA THR A 30 16.76 1.63 -28.57
C THR A 30 15.82 1.21 -29.70
N LYS A 31 15.11 2.19 -30.31
CA LYS A 31 14.10 1.96 -31.35
C LYS A 31 12.96 1.02 -30.92
N GLY A 32 12.70 0.95 -29.62
CA GLY A 32 11.54 0.26 -29.05
C GLY A 32 10.22 0.98 -29.35
N THR A 33 10.31 2.30 -29.65
CA THR A 33 9.19 3.14 -30.13
C THR A 33 9.67 4.03 -31.28
N ASP A 34 8.75 4.36 -32.21
CA ASP A 34 9.04 5.21 -33.36
C ASP A 34 9.08 6.70 -33.00
N ARG A 35 8.54 7.07 -31.82
CA ARG A 35 8.50 8.44 -31.33
C ARG A 35 8.88 8.50 -29.86
N PHE A 36 9.41 9.64 -29.45
CA PHE A 36 9.63 9.97 -28.07
C PHE A 36 8.32 10.46 -27.43
N GLY A 37 7.74 9.65 -26.52
CA GLY A 37 6.50 10.00 -25.81
C GLY A 37 6.75 11.10 -24.77
N LYS A 38 5.76 11.98 -24.60
CA LYS A 38 5.79 13.07 -23.61
C LYS A 38 4.56 12.99 -22.72
N THR A 39 4.75 13.08 -21.42
CA THR A 39 3.66 13.05 -20.44
C THR A 39 2.67 14.19 -20.66
N ALA A 40 3.17 15.40 -20.96
CA ALA A 40 2.33 16.57 -21.25
C ALA A 40 1.40 16.39 -22.46
N ASP A 41 1.83 15.60 -23.45
CA ASP A 41 1.06 15.32 -24.66
C ASP A 41 0.11 14.10 -24.50
N GLY A 42 0.17 13.41 -23.34
CA GLY A 42 -0.63 12.20 -23.07
C GLY A 42 -0.37 11.05 -24.02
N ASN A 43 0.85 10.95 -24.57
CA ASN A 43 1.19 10.01 -25.63
C ASN A 43 2.36 9.08 -25.30
N THR A 44 2.68 8.92 -24.01
CA THR A 44 3.71 8.00 -23.52
C THR A 44 3.25 6.55 -23.66
N THR A 45 4.20 5.64 -23.71
CA THR A 45 3.97 4.18 -23.68
C THR A 45 3.60 3.72 -22.27
N CYS A 46 4.19 4.34 -21.25
CA CYS A 46 4.05 3.93 -19.86
C CYS A 46 2.74 4.44 -19.23
N ASP A 47 2.43 5.73 -19.34
CA ASP A 47 1.19 6.30 -18.81
C ASP A 47 0.07 6.19 -19.87
N TYR A 48 -0.58 5.04 -19.96
CA TYR A 48 -1.58 4.73 -20.98
C TYR A 48 -3.02 4.67 -20.46
N ASP A 49 -3.22 4.66 -19.14
CA ASP A 49 -4.56 4.71 -18.54
C ASP A 49 -5.15 6.12 -18.72
N ALA A 50 -6.46 6.20 -18.97
CA ALA A 50 -7.15 7.48 -19.15
C ALA A 50 -7.00 8.41 -17.93
N GLU A 51 -6.94 7.86 -16.72
CA GLU A 51 -6.73 8.64 -15.49
C GLU A 51 -5.28 9.14 -15.36
N GLU A 52 -4.29 8.37 -15.81
CA GLU A 52 -2.89 8.80 -15.87
C GLU A 52 -2.72 9.98 -16.84
N ILE A 53 -3.28 9.86 -18.04
CA ILE A 53 -3.26 10.90 -19.06
C ILE A 53 -3.96 12.17 -18.56
N LYS A 54 -5.16 12.04 -17.99
CA LYS A 54 -5.95 13.16 -17.49
C LYS A 54 -5.27 13.91 -16.34
N ARG A 55 -4.63 13.18 -15.43
CA ARG A 55 -3.98 13.73 -14.23
C ARG A 55 -2.51 14.08 -14.45
N GLN A 56 -1.92 13.61 -15.54
CA GLN A 56 -0.49 13.72 -15.86
C GLN A 56 0.42 13.14 -14.75
N ILE A 57 -0.02 12.06 -14.14
CA ILE A 57 0.73 11.29 -13.12
C ILE A 57 0.63 9.80 -13.43
N SER A 58 1.70 9.06 -13.19
CA SER A 58 1.67 7.60 -13.22
C SER A 58 0.88 7.07 -12.01
N ILE A 59 0.00 6.11 -12.24
CA ILE A 59 -0.86 5.47 -11.23
C ILE A 59 -0.50 3.99 -11.08
N SER A 60 -0.24 3.31 -12.19
CA SER A 60 0.05 1.89 -12.22
C SER A 60 1.46 1.62 -12.68
N LEU A 61 2.03 0.50 -12.25
CA LEU A 61 3.32 0.00 -12.72
C LEU A 61 3.25 -0.31 -14.22
N ALA A 62 4.12 0.33 -15.00
CA ALA A 62 4.23 0.12 -16.43
C ALA A 62 5.52 -0.62 -16.81
N PHE A 63 5.49 -1.28 -17.98
CA PHE A 63 6.59 -2.08 -18.49
C PHE A 63 7.12 -1.49 -19.80
N ALA A 64 8.41 -1.25 -19.85
CA ALA A 64 9.13 -0.67 -20.99
C ALA A 64 10.37 -1.51 -21.33
N PRO A 65 10.22 -2.76 -21.83
CA PRO A 65 11.37 -3.59 -22.17
C PRO A 65 12.15 -2.97 -23.33
N VAL A 66 13.45 -2.84 -23.15
CA VAL A 66 14.39 -2.34 -24.17
C VAL A 66 15.43 -3.41 -24.49
N LYS A 67 15.96 -3.38 -25.71
CA LYS A 67 17.06 -4.23 -26.13
C LYS A 67 18.29 -3.36 -26.37
N TYR A 68 19.33 -3.55 -25.57
CA TYR A 68 20.55 -2.80 -25.64
C TYR A 68 21.77 -3.74 -25.64
N ASN A 69 22.63 -3.66 -26.66
CA ASN A 69 23.84 -4.52 -26.82
C ASN A 69 23.55 -6.03 -26.62
N ASN A 70 22.49 -6.55 -27.24
CA ASN A 70 21.99 -7.93 -27.11
C ASN A 70 21.46 -8.32 -25.71
N VAL A 71 21.44 -7.40 -24.76
CA VAL A 71 20.84 -7.59 -23.44
C VAL A 71 19.41 -7.04 -23.45
N LYS A 72 18.47 -7.79 -22.89
CA LYS A 72 17.11 -7.34 -22.62
C LYS A 72 17.09 -6.65 -21.26
N ILE A 73 16.73 -5.38 -21.22
CA ILE A 73 16.52 -4.65 -19.99
C ILE A 73 14.99 -4.51 -19.80
N ASN A 74 14.44 -5.20 -18.82
CA ASN A 74 13.05 -5.00 -18.40
C ASN A 74 13.01 -3.77 -17.51
N VAL A 75 12.61 -2.65 -18.06
CA VAL A 75 12.41 -1.40 -17.32
C VAL A 75 10.98 -1.40 -16.78
N MET A 76 10.86 -1.29 -15.48
CA MET A 76 9.59 -1.15 -14.77
C MET A 76 9.46 0.28 -14.26
N ASP A 77 8.55 1.06 -14.86
CA ASP A 77 8.29 2.44 -14.48
C ASP A 77 7.22 2.47 -13.38
N ALA A 78 7.62 2.78 -12.15
CA ALA A 78 6.73 2.81 -11.00
C ALA A 78 6.25 4.23 -10.67
N PRO A 79 4.99 4.39 -10.22
CA PRO A 79 4.47 5.66 -9.77
C PRO A 79 5.32 6.30 -8.67
N GLY A 80 5.48 7.62 -8.72
CA GLY A 80 6.21 8.37 -7.69
C GLY A 80 5.33 8.98 -6.61
N ASN A 81 4.00 8.89 -6.76
CA ASN A 81 3.07 9.32 -5.73
C ASN A 81 2.95 8.26 -4.64
N PHE A 82 2.93 8.69 -3.38
CA PHE A 82 2.92 7.80 -2.21
C PHE A 82 1.64 6.98 -2.08
N ASP A 83 0.54 7.44 -2.63
CA ASP A 83 -0.72 6.69 -2.66
C ASP A 83 -0.63 5.39 -3.47
N PHE A 84 0.32 5.33 -4.41
CA PHE A 84 0.56 4.16 -5.26
C PHE A 84 1.85 3.42 -4.89
N SER A 85 2.31 3.51 -3.64
CA SER A 85 3.53 2.85 -3.16
C SER A 85 3.48 1.32 -3.29
N GLY A 86 2.30 0.70 -3.32
CA GLY A 86 2.15 -0.72 -3.61
C GLY A 86 2.63 -1.13 -4.99
N GLU A 87 2.50 -0.25 -5.98
CA GLU A 87 3.04 -0.46 -7.33
C GLU A 87 4.59 -0.45 -7.32
N ALA A 88 5.18 0.44 -6.52
CA ALA A 88 6.63 0.46 -6.31
C ALA A 88 7.12 -0.83 -5.62
N LEU A 89 6.39 -1.34 -4.62
CA LEU A 89 6.70 -2.63 -3.97
C LEU A 89 6.63 -3.80 -4.95
N SER A 90 5.63 -3.82 -5.83
CA SER A 90 5.51 -4.82 -6.90
C SER A 90 6.70 -4.77 -7.86
N ALA A 91 7.14 -3.57 -8.25
CA ALA A 91 8.33 -3.37 -9.08
C ALA A 91 9.60 -3.83 -8.38
N ILE A 92 9.78 -3.46 -7.10
CA ILE A 92 10.92 -3.89 -6.27
C ILE A 92 10.96 -5.41 -6.13
N ARG A 93 9.81 -6.07 -6.01
CA ARG A 93 9.75 -7.55 -5.90
C ARG A 93 10.27 -8.23 -7.16
N ALA A 94 10.03 -7.66 -8.32
CA ALA A 94 10.39 -8.24 -9.60
C ALA A 94 11.80 -7.85 -10.10
N ALA A 95 12.32 -6.67 -9.72
CA ALA A 95 13.62 -6.17 -10.14
C ALA A 95 14.79 -6.80 -9.37
N GLU A 96 15.94 -6.97 -9.99
CA GLU A 96 17.21 -7.20 -9.31
C GLU A 96 17.80 -5.90 -8.76
N CYS A 97 17.63 -4.79 -9.47
CA CYS A 97 18.19 -3.50 -9.07
C CYS A 97 17.19 -2.37 -9.22
N ALA A 98 17.21 -1.42 -8.31
CA ALA A 98 16.43 -0.19 -8.41
C ALA A 98 17.29 0.95 -8.98
N VAL A 99 16.71 1.75 -9.87
CA VAL A 99 17.27 3.02 -10.31
C VAL A 99 16.47 4.14 -9.65
N ILE A 100 17.05 4.80 -8.67
CA ILE A 100 16.43 5.93 -7.97
C ILE A 100 16.64 7.18 -8.84
N VAL A 101 15.56 7.72 -9.40
CA VAL A 101 15.61 8.90 -10.26
C VAL A 101 15.39 10.15 -9.39
N GLY A 102 16.44 10.95 -9.28
CA GLY A 102 16.43 12.27 -8.63
C GLY A 102 16.23 13.40 -9.63
N ASN A 103 16.04 14.62 -9.13
CA ASN A 103 16.00 15.84 -9.92
C ASN A 103 17.11 16.77 -9.40
N ALA A 104 18.03 17.15 -10.26
CA ALA A 104 19.19 17.99 -9.88
C ALA A 104 18.80 19.36 -9.31
N LYS A 105 17.62 19.88 -9.70
CA LYS A 105 17.11 21.16 -9.22
C LYS A 105 16.50 21.08 -7.82
N ASP A 106 15.84 19.96 -7.51
CA ASP A 106 15.14 19.77 -6.23
C ASP A 106 16.09 19.21 -5.14
N GLY A 107 17.27 18.73 -5.55
CA GLY A 107 18.23 18.09 -4.64
C GLY A 107 17.69 16.78 -4.03
N LEU A 108 18.00 16.55 -2.75
CA LEU A 108 17.53 15.36 -2.02
C LEU A 108 16.04 15.49 -1.71
N SER A 109 15.20 14.75 -2.40
CA SER A 109 13.74 14.76 -2.24
C SER A 109 13.26 13.70 -1.25
N VAL A 110 12.09 13.94 -0.62
CA VAL A 110 11.42 12.95 0.26
C VAL A 110 11.19 11.61 -0.45
N GLY A 111 10.88 11.64 -1.75
CA GLY A 111 10.71 10.42 -2.53
C GLY A 111 11.98 9.60 -2.64
N MET A 112 13.16 10.22 -2.71
CA MET A 112 14.45 9.52 -2.67
C MET A 112 14.70 8.90 -1.29
N GLU A 113 14.47 9.65 -0.20
CA GLU A 113 14.62 9.15 1.17
C GLU A 113 13.72 7.92 1.43
N ARG A 114 12.43 8.02 1.08
CA ARG A 114 11.47 6.91 1.23
C ARG A 114 11.83 5.70 0.38
N THR A 115 12.22 5.94 -0.87
CA THR A 115 12.67 4.86 -1.77
C THR A 115 13.89 4.15 -1.21
N TRP A 116 14.87 4.90 -0.73
CA TRP A 116 16.06 4.33 -0.09
C TRP A 116 15.71 3.42 1.09
N LYS A 117 14.83 3.89 1.98
CA LYS A 117 14.34 3.11 3.12
C LYS A 117 13.57 1.86 2.68
N MET A 118 12.71 1.98 1.66
CA MET A 118 11.91 0.88 1.12
C MET A 118 12.77 -0.23 0.51
N LEU A 119 13.89 0.12 -0.10
CA LEU A 119 14.82 -0.83 -0.72
C LEU A 119 15.62 -1.66 0.28
N GLY A 120 15.81 -1.19 1.51
CA GLY A 120 16.63 -1.89 2.51
C GLY A 120 18.04 -2.19 1.98
N LYS A 121 18.39 -3.47 1.82
CA LYS A 121 19.67 -3.93 1.27
C LYS A 121 19.63 -4.26 -0.23
N LYS A 122 18.51 -4.03 -0.92
CA LYS A 122 18.38 -4.35 -2.34
C LYS A 122 19.37 -3.56 -3.18
N PRO A 123 19.98 -4.17 -4.23
CA PRO A 123 20.84 -3.47 -5.19
C PRO A 123 20.15 -2.21 -5.74
N ARG A 124 20.93 -1.13 -5.81
CA ARG A 124 20.43 0.16 -6.25
C ARG A 124 21.49 1.00 -6.91
N MET A 125 21.07 1.91 -7.78
CA MET A 125 21.85 3.00 -8.33
C MET A 125 21.00 4.26 -8.39
N MET A 126 21.62 5.41 -8.58
CA MET A 126 20.92 6.69 -8.71
C MET A 126 21.16 7.31 -10.07
N PHE A 127 20.11 7.92 -10.62
CA PHE A 127 20.20 8.74 -11.83
C PHE A 127 19.66 10.13 -11.53
N ILE A 128 20.54 11.12 -11.47
CA ILE A 128 20.15 12.51 -11.22
C ILE A 128 19.81 13.13 -12.56
N ASN A 129 18.51 13.32 -12.78
CA ASN A 129 17.89 13.78 -14.00
C ASN A 129 17.76 15.31 -14.04
N ARG A 130 17.43 15.86 -15.21
CA ARG A 130 17.20 17.28 -15.50
C ARG A 130 18.42 18.17 -15.28
N VAL A 131 19.60 17.64 -15.49
CA VAL A 131 20.84 18.39 -15.33
C VAL A 131 21.05 19.48 -16.39
N GLU A 132 20.24 19.49 -17.45
CA GLU A 132 20.20 20.52 -18.48
C GLU A 132 19.45 21.78 -18.07
N GLU A 133 18.66 21.73 -16.99
CA GLU A 133 17.87 22.88 -16.54
C GLU A 133 18.76 23.91 -15.84
N ALA A 134 18.39 25.19 -15.99
CA ALA A 134 19.04 26.26 -15.25
C ALA A 134 18.84 26.08 -13.73
N ASN A 135 19.88 26.33 -12.96
CA ASN A 135 19.95 26.09 -11.52
C ASN A 135 19.86 24.60 -11.09
N ALA A 136 20.16 23.67 -11.99
CA ALA A 136 20.31 22.27 -11.70
C ALA A 136 21.71 22.02 -11.11
N ASP A 137 21.83 22.06 -9.77
CA ASP A 137 23.13 21.90 -9.09
C ASP A 137 23.41 20.43 -8.79
N TYR A 138 24.03 19.72 -9.74
CA TYR A 138 24.37 18.31 -9.58
C TYR A 138 25.33 18.07 -8.40
N ALA A 139 26.36 18.89 -8.24
CA ALA A 139 27.34 18.73 -7.16
C ALA A 139 26.69 18.85 -5.76
N ALA A 140 25.90 19.94 -5.54
CA ALA A 140 25.17 20.10 -4.30
C ALA A 140 24.15 18.97 -4.03
N CYS A 141 23.52 18.42 -5.09
CA CYS A 141 22.64 17.29 -4.97
C CYS A 141 23.38 16.03 -4.50
N VAL A 142 24.55 15.73 -5.08
CA VAL A 142 25.39 14.59 -4.70
C VAL A 142 25.90 14.74 -3.27
N ASP A 143 26.33 15.94 -2.85
CA ASP A 143 26.79 16.21 -1.50
C ASP A 143 25.68 15.95 -0.47
N ALA A 144 24.45 16.42 -0.76
CA ALA A 144 23.30 16.16 0.09
C ALA A 144 22.98 14.65 0.19
N ILE A 145 23.10 13.92 -0.92
CA ILE A 145 22.89 12.47 -0.99
C ILE A 145 23.97 11.74 -0.18
N LYS A 146 25.26 12.11 -0.35
CA LYS A 146 26.38 11.56 0.44
C LYS A 146 26.19 11.83 1.95
N ALA A 147 25.81 13.05 2.31
CA ALA A 147 25.58 13.43 3.71
C ALA A 147 24.43 12.61 4.35
N LYS A 148 23.39 12.26 3.58
CA LYS A 148 22.23 11.52 4.10
C LYS A 148 22.43 10.01 4.13
N PHE A 149 23.04 9.42 3.07
CA PHE A 149 23.11 7.98 2.89
C PHE A 149 24.50 7.39 3.11
N GLY A 150 25.49 8.24 3.35
CA GLY A 150 26.83 7.83 3.78
C GLY A 150 27.73 7.32 2.66
N THR A 151 28.69 6.49 3.04
CA THR A 151 29.81 6.03 2.21
C THR A 151 29.45 5.09 1.07
N ALA A 152 28.23 4.54 1.09
CA ALA A 152 27.76 3.70 -0.03
C ALA A 152 27.61 4.49 -1.34
N ILE A 153 27.48 5.82 -1.29
CA ILE A 153 27.26 6.67 -2.45
C ILE A 153 28.56 6.87 -3.22
N ALA A 154 28.61 6.30 -4.43
CA ALA A 154 29.78 6.35 -5.31
C ALA A 154 29.42 7.05 -6.64
N PRO A 155 29.72 8.34 -6.82
CA PRO A 155 29.59 8.99 -8.13
C PRO A 155 30.51 8.32 -9.16
N ILE A 156 29.92 7.86 -10.26
CA ILE A 156 30.67 7.27 -11.38
C ILE A 156 30.81 8.24 -12.55
N VAL A 157 30.38 9.48 -12.33
CA VAL A 157 30.52 10.57 -13.30
C VAL A 157 31.03 11.83 -12.62
N ALA A 158 31.86 12.61 -13.34
CA ALA A 158 32.16 14.00 -13.05
C ALA A 158 31.42 14.89 -14.05
N THR A 159 31.14 16.15 -13.71
CA THR A 159 30.34 17.04 -14.56
C THR A 159 30.96 18.41 -14.69
N LYS A 160 30.86 18.99 -15.90
CA LYS A 160 31.12 20.42 -16.12
C LYS A 160 29.81 21.15 -16.33
N ALA A 161 29.56 22.18 -15.54
CA ALA A 161 28.38 23.02 -15.63
C ALA A 161 28.73 24.40 -16.24
N ASP A 162 27.72 25.04 -16.82
CA ASP A 162 27.81 26.43 -17.27
C ASP A 162 27.59 27.43 -16.11
N ALA A 163 27.58 28.73 -16.44
CA ALA A 163 27.34 29.78 -15.45
C ALA A 163 25.95 29.70 -14.77
N ASN A 164 24.98 29.00 -15.38
CA ASN A 164 23.64 28.78 -14.87
C ASN A 164 23.51 27.44 -14.13
N LYS A 165 24.63 26.75 -13.87
CA LYS A 165 24.71 25.42 -13.24
C LYS A 165 24.12 24.28 -14.09
N ALA A 166 23.76 24.50 -15.35
CA ALA A 166 23.34 23.44 -16.24
C ALA A 166 24.58 22.63 -16.69
N VAL A 167 24.48 21.30 -16.63
CA VAL A 167 25.58 20.40 -17.00
C VAL A 167 25.74 20.41 -18.52
N THR A 168 26.96 20.66 -18.97
CA THR A 168 27.33 20.71 -20.38
C THR A 168 28.21 19.55 -20.83
N VAL A 169 29.01 18.96 -19.92
CA VAL A 169 29.83 17.79 -20.16
C VAL A 169 29.68 16.81 -19.00
N ILE A 170 29.58 15.53 -19.31
CA ILE A 170 29.61 14.42 -18.36
C ILE A 170 30.85 13.57 -18.66
N VAL A 171 31.67 13.32 -17.65
CA VAL A 171 32.85 12.45 -17.75
C VAL A 171 32.52 11.12 -17.06
N ASP A 172 32.61 10.02 -17.80
CA ASP A 172 32.52 8.65 -17.31
C ASP A 172 33.85 8.29 -16.62
N LEU A 173 33.85 8.21 -15.32
CA LEU A 173 35.01 7.91 -14.49
C LEU A 173 35.49 6.44 -14.63
N LEU A 174 34.56 5.53 -14.93
CA LEU A 174 34.88 4.12 -15.11
C LEU A 174 35.70 3.89 -16.39
N HIS A 175 35.25 4.48 -17.51
CA HIS A 175 35.87 4.29 -18.83
C HIS A 175 36.81 5.43 -19.25
N ASN A 176 36.89 6.49 -18.42
CA ASN A 176 37.71 7.69 -18.68
C ASN A 176 37.37 8.36 -20.04
N LYS A 177 36.07 8.60 -20.27
CA LYS A 177 35.51 9.20 -21.48
C LYS A 177 34.58 10.36 -21.14
N ALA A 178 34.56 11.41 -21.95
CA ALA A 178 33.68 12.54 -21.78
C ALA A 178 32.63 12.61 -22.88
N TYR A 179 31.45 13.15 -22.54
CA TYR A 179 30.30 13.30 -23.43
C TYR A 179 29.67 14.67 -23.25
N ASP A 180 29.39 15.32 -24.37
CA ASP A 180 28.59 16.55 -24.43
C ASP A 180 27.27 16.32 -25.19
N ALA A 181 26.53 17.39 -25.50
CA ALA A 181 25.28 17.32 -26.26
C ALA A 181 25.47 16.78 -27.72
N LYS A 182 26.69 16.73 -28.23
CA LYS A 182 27.02 16.25 -29.60
C LYS A 182 27.54 14.81 -29.61
N GLY A 183 27.89 14.25 -28.46
CA GLY A 183 28.43 12.90 -28.30
C GLY A 183 29.75 12.85 -27.55
N GLU A 184 30.59 11.83 -27.84
CA GLU A 184 31.89 11.66 -27.19
C GLU A 184 32.83 12.84 -27.55
N CYS A 185 33.47 13.41 -26.53
CA CYS A 185 34.39 14.55 -26.64
C CYS A 185 35.66 14.33 -25.80
N ALA A 186 36.64 15.21 -25.91
CA ALA A 186 37.81 15.18 -25.03
C ALA A 186 37.42 15.66 -23.62
N ILE A 187 38.07 15.07 -22.59
CA ILE A 187 37.93 15.55 -21.21
C ILE A 187 38.47 16.99 -21.16
N PRO A 188 37.67 17.95 -20.66
CA PRO A 188 38.13 19.32 -20.53
C PRO A 188 39.36 19.43 -19.64
N GLY A 189 40.39 20.17 -20.08
CA GLY A 189 41.65 20.27 -19.32
C GLY A 189 41.51 20.87 -17.93
N ASP A 190 40.51 21.71 -17.72
CA ASP A 190 40.17 22.31 -16.42
C ASP A 190 39.49 21.34 -15.45
N MET A 191 39.11 20.13 -15.90
CA MET A 191 38.55 19.06 -15.07
C MET A 191 39.56 17.95 -14.72
N ALA A 192 40.79 18.01 -15.24
CA ALA A 192 41.72 16.88 -15.13
C ALA A 192 41.98 16.47 -13.68
N ASP A 193 42.27 17.44 -12.81
CA ASP A 193 42.56 17.16 -11.38
C ASP A 193 41.34 16.63 -10.63
N GLU A 194 40.13 17.17 -10.91
CA GLU A 194 38.87 16.70 -10.33
C GLU A 194 38.54 15.27 -10.77
N VAL A 195 38.70 14.99 -12.08
CA VAL A 195 38.45 13.65 -12.64
C VAL A 195 39.40 12.63 -12.03
N GLU A 196 40.70 12.97 -11.85
CA GLU A 196 41.68 12.11 -11.22
C GLU A 196 41.31 11.81 -9.76
N ALA A 197 40.95 12.84 -8.99
CA ALA A 197 40.54 12.67 -7.60
C ALA A 197 39.30 11.80 -7.44
N LEU A 198 38.21 12.08 -8.20
CA LEU A 198 36.97 11.30 -8.16
C LEU A 198 37.17 9.86 -8.67
N ARG A 199 38.07 9.66 -9.63
CA ARG A 199 38.42 8.33 -10.10
C ARG A 199 39.17 7.52 -9.05
N ALA A 200 40.04 8.17 -8.24
CA ALA A 200 40.71 7.52 -7.13
C ALA A 200 39.68 7.08 -6.04
N GLU A 201 38.75 7.95 -5.68
CA GLU A 201 37.62 7.58 -4.77
C GLU A 201 36.82 6.38 -5.31
N LEU A 202 36.55 6.36 -6.63
CA LEU A 202 35.82 5.26 -7.27
C LEU A 202 36.62 3.94 -7.25
N MET A 203 37.93 3.99 -7.45
CA MET A 203 38.81 2.82 -7.33
C MET A 203 38.84 2.27 -5.92
N GLU A 204 38.88 3.14 -4.91
CA GLU A 204 38.83 2.73 -3.51
C GLU A 204 37.47 2.06 -3.18
N ALA A 205 36.35 2.64 -3.64
CA ALA A 205 35.03 2.04 -3.48
C ALA A 205 34.91 0.66 -4.17
N ALA A 206 35.50 0.50 -5.35
CA ALA A 206 35.51 -0.76 -6.06
C ALA A 206 36.40 -1.81 -5.36
N ALA A 207 37.59 -1.41 -4.91
CA ALA A 207 38.49 -2.26 -4.14
C ALA A 207 37.88 -2.75 -2.84
N GLY A 208 37.18 -1.89 -2.13
CA GLY A 208 36.52 -2.20 -0.84
C GLY A 208 35.44 -3.27 -0.91
N ALA A 209 34.98 -3.64 -2.10
CA ALA A 209 33.93 -4.65 -2.30
C ALA A 209 34.48 -6.09 -2.46
N ASP A 210 35.80 -6.28 -2.67
CA ASP A 210 36.38 -7.60 -2.93
C ASP A 210 37.82 -7.63 -2.37
N GLU A 211 38.17 -8.67 -1.60
CA GLU A 211 39.49 -8.79 -0.94
C GLU A 211 40.63 -8.84 -1.94
N GLU A 212 40.49 -9.58 -3.06
CA GLU A 212 41.51 -9.71 -4.11
C GLU A 212 41.78 -8.36 -4.79
N LEU A 213 40.71 -7.59 -5.04
CA LEU A 213 40.86 -6.25 -5.62
C LEU A 213 41.44 -5.25 -4.62
N MET A 214 41.20 -5.41 -3.34
CA MET A 214 41.79 -4.60 -2.29
C MET A 214 43.31 -4.82 -2.20
N GLU A 215 43.76 -6.08 -2.21
CA GLU A 215 45.20 -6.41 -2.23
C GLU A 215 45.88 -5.81 -3.47
N LYS A 216 45.27 -6.00 -4.66
CA LYS A 216 45.79 -5.44 -5.91
C LYS A 216 45.88 -3.91 -5.90
N PHE A 217 44.87 -3.25 -5.32
CA PHE A 217 44.85 -1.78 -5.16
C PHE A 217 45.97 -1.29 -4.23
N PHE A 218 46.24 -1.98 -3.11
CA PHE A 218 47.32 -1.61 -2.20
C PHE A 218 48.71 -1.82 -2.83
N GLU A 219 48.89 -2.79 -3.74
CA GLU A 219 50.15 -3.02 -4.41
C GLU A 219 50.48 -1.98 -5.48
N SER A 220 49.50 -1.55 -6.26
CA SER A 220 49.68 -0.70 -7.43
C SER A 220 49.15 0.72 -7.31
N MET A 221 48.26 0.96 -6.34
CA MET A 221 47.43 2.18 -6.20
C MET A 221 46.57 2.46 -7.45
N GLU A 222 46.40 1.46 -8.31
CA GLU A 222 45.63 1.55 -9.54
C GLU A 222 44.80 0.28 -9.78
N LEU A 223 43.57 0.45 -10.33
CA LEU A 223 42.75 -0.62 -10.85
C LEU A 223 42.44 -0.39 -12.33
N SER A 224 42.45 -1.46 -13.12
CA SER A 224 41.96 -1.39 -14.49
C SER A 224 40.44 -1.12 -14.53
N ALA A 225 39.91 -0.61 -15.65
CA ALA A 225 38.47 -0.42 -15.83
C ALA A 225 37.68 -1.72 -15.62
N ALA A 226 38.25 -2.87 -15.99
CA ALA A 226 37.62 -4.18 -15.78
C ALA A 226 37.59 -4.58 -14.29
N ASP A 227 38.68 -4.31 -13.56
CA ASP A 227 38.73 -4.57 -12.12
C ASP A 227 37.77 -3.66 -11.36
N MET A 228 37.70 -2.36 -11.73
CA MET A 228 36.71 -1.44 -11.16
C MET A 228 35.28 -1.90 -11.43
N ALA A 229 34.96 -2.31 -12.66
CA ALA A 229 33.66 -2.84 -13.01
C ALA A 229 33.31 -4.10 -12.21
N LYS A 230 34.29 -5.03 -12.02
CA LYS A 230 34.12 -6.22 -11.17
C LYS A 230 33.78 -5.83 -9.73
N GLY A 231 34.57 -4.96 -9.12
CA GLY A 231 34.36 -4.51 -7.73
C GLY A 231 33.05 -3.77 -7.56
N LEU A 232 32.73 -2.81 -8.44
CA LEU A 232 31.48 -2.09 -8.42
C LEU A 232 30.26 -3.01 -8.58
N LYS A 233 30.33 -4.01 -9.47
CA LYS A 233 29.27 -5.01 -9.65
C LYS A 233 29.02 -5.80 -8.36
N ILE A 234 30.07 -6.22 -7.66
CA ILE A 234 29.98 -6.89 -6.37
C ILE A 234 29.34 -5.96 -5.34
N GLY A 235 29.84 -4.73 -5.20
CA GLY A 235 29.30 -3.75 -4.25
C GLY A 235 27.85 -3.35 -4.52
N VAL A 236 27.45 -3.26 -5.79
CA VAL A 236 26.03 -3.03 -6.17
C VAL A 236 25.18 -4.22 -5.76
N ARG A 237 25.62 -5.45 -6.05
CA ARG A 237 24.88 -6.68 -5.68
C ARG A 237 24.65 -6.77 -4.17
N ASP A 238 25.66 -6.46 -3.38
CA ASP A 238 25.62 -6.60 -1.93
C ASP A 238 25.03 -5.35 -1.23
N GLY A 239 24.80 -4.28 -2.01
CA GLY A 239 24.22 -3.03 -1.52
C GLY A 239 25.22 -2.12 -0.78
N SER A 240 26.52 -2.46 -0.79
CA SER A 240 27.60 -1.64 -0.19
C SER A 240 28.01 -0.46 -1.07
N VAL A 241 27.75 -0.52 -2.37
CA VAL A 241 28.02 0.56 -3.33
C VAL A 241 26.72 0.92 -4.07
N CYS A 242 26.44 2.22 -4.14
CA CYS A 242 25.34 2.80 -4.91
C CYS A 242 25.94 3.77 -5.96
N PRO A 243 26.11 3.34 -7.22
CA PRO A 243 26.59 4.21 -8.28
C PRO A 243 25.64 5.40 -8.51
N VAL A 244 26.20 6.59 -8.66
CA VAL A 244 25.43 7.80 -8.99
C VAL A 244 25.86 8.30 -10.38
N LEU A 245 24.87 8.37 -11.26
CA LEU A 245 24.98 8.94 -12.60
C LEU A 245 24.13 10.20 -12.70
N CYS A 246 24.31 10.95 -13.77
CA CYS A 246 23.43 12.05 -14.10
C CYS A 246 23.13 12.11 -15.60
N GLY A 247 22.11 12.90 -15.94
CA GLY A 247 21.75 13.14 -17.33
C GLY A 247 20.44 13.87 -17.50
N SER A 248 19.98 13.88 -18.73
CA SER A 248 18.71 14.47 -19.13
C SER A 248 17.88 13.46 -19.93
N ALA A 249 16.77 13.05 -19.37
CA ALA A 249 15.80 12.22 -20.07
C ALA A 249 15.17 12.96 -21.27
N VAL A 250 15.10 14.28 -21.23
CA VAL A 250 14.55 15.11 -22.31
C VAL A 250 15.51 15.23 -23.51
N THR A 251 16.78 15.51 -23.27
CA THR A 251 17.77 15.64 -24.33
C THR A 251 18.41 14.31 -24.74
N GLY A 252 18.44 13.33 -23.82
CA GLY A 252 19.11 12.04 -24.00
C GLY A 252 20.55 12.00 -23.49
N MET A 253 21.10 13.12 -23.04
CA MET A 253 22.45 13.21 -22.49
C MET A 253 22.58 12.30 -21.26
N GLY A 254 23.62 11.46 -21.19
CA GLY A 254 23.85 10.52 -20.08
C GLY A 254 22.97 9.25 -20.08
N VAL A 255 21.92 9.18 -20.92
CA VAL A 255 21.00 8.01 -20.92
C VAL A 255 21.65 6.77 -21.55
N ASP A 256 22.46 6.93 -22.60
CA ASP A 256 23.22 5.81 -23.16
C ASP A 256 24.24 5.25 -22.14
N MET A 257 24.93 6.15 -21.43
CA MET A 257 25.82 5.78 -20.32
C MET A 257 25.06 5.02 -19.21
N LEU A 258 23.85 5.45 -18.83
CA LEU A 258 23.01 4.73 -17.87
C LEU A 258 22.72 3.30 -18.37
N MET A 259 22.28 3.13 -19.63
CA MET A 259 21.99 1.81 -20.19
C MET A 259 23.23 0.92 -20.22
N LYS A 260 24.38 1.48 -20.55
CA LYS A 260 25.67 0.77 -20.51
C LYS A 260 26.03 0.33 -19.10
N THR A 261 25.91 1.22 -18.12
CA THR A 261 26.15 0.93 -16.71
C THR A 261 25.17 -0.13 -16.17
N ILE A 262 23.88 -0.10 -16.57
CA ILE A 262 22.93 -1.14 -16.22
C ILE A 262 23.38 -2.50 -16.72
N VAL A 263 23.80 -2.61 -17.97
CA VAL A 263 24.30 -3.88 -18.54
C VAL A 263 25.53 -4.38 -17.81
N GLU A 264 26.43 -3.50 -17.41
CA GLU A 264 27.72 -3.81 -16.81
C GLU A 264 27.65 -4.10 -15.31
N LEU A 265 26.93 -3.27 -14.53
CA LEU A 265 26.96 -3.32 -13.07
C LEU A 265 25.73 -3.97 -12.42
N VAL A 266 24.57 -3.99 -13.09
CA VAL A 266 23.38 -4.61 -12.49
C VAL A 266 23.54 -6.13 -12.47
N PRO A 267 23.38 -6.80 -11.31
CA PRO A 267 23.47 -8.25 -11.22
C PRO A 267 22.40 -8.94 -12.07
N VAL A 268 22.72 -10.10 -12.61
CA VAL A 268 21.71 -10.99 -13.20
C VAL A 268 20.97 -11.76 -12.12
N ALA A 269 19.79 -12.30 -12.43
CA ALA A 269 19.01 -13.04 -11.43
C ALA A 269 19.80 -14.19 -10.79
N THR A 270 20.64 -14.89 -11.56
CA THR A 270 21.48 -16.00 -11.06
C THR A 270 22.63 -15.56 -10.14
N ASP A 271 22.98 -14.26 -10.11
CA ASP A 271 23.97 -13.70 -9.18
C ASP A 271 23.34 -13.33 -7.83
N MET A 272 22.00 -13.34 -7.76
CA MET A 272 21.25 -12.95 -6.55
C MET A 272 21.16 -14.11 -5.56
N PRO A 273 21.00 -13.79 -4.24
CA PRO A 273 20.72 -14.80 -3.23
C PRO A 273 19.45 -15.59 -3.56
N ALA A 274 19.40 -16.84 -3.06
CA ALA A 274 18.22 -17.67 -3.20
C ALA A 274 16.98 -17.01 -2.57
N GLU A 275 15.83 -17.21 -3.19
CA GLU A 275 14.55 -16.72 -2.71
C GLU A 275 14.05 -17.59 -1.54
N LYS A 276 13.59 -16.94 -0.47
CA LYS A 276 12.95 -17.64 0.65
C LYS A 276 11.55 -18.09 0.28
N ALA A 277 11.25 -19.34 0.56
CA ALA A 277 9.96 -19.94 0.30
C ALA A 277 9.58 -20.90 1.45
N LYS A 278 8.37 -21.44 1.42
CA LYS A 278 7.91 -22.51 2.30
C LYS A 278 7.65 -23.77 1.48
N ASP A 279 7.99 -24.92 2.03
CA ASP A 279 7.60 -26.22 1.51
C ASP A 279 6.15 -26.57 1.85
N GLU A 280 5.67 -27.73 1.41
CA GLU A 280 4.31 -28.22 1.68
C GLU A 280 4.03 -28.42 3.19
N SER A 281 5.07 -28.68 3.98
CA SER A 281 5.00 -28.82 5.44
C SER A 281 5.06 -27.48 6.18
N GLY A 282 5.29 -26.36 5.47
CA GLY A 282 5.41 -25.02 6.04
C GLY A 282 6.81 -24.65 6.52
N ASN A 283 7.82 -25.50 6.29
CA ASN A 283 9.21 -25.20 6.63
C ASN A 283 9.80 -24.19 5.66
N GLU A 284 10.71 -23.34 6.17
CA GLU A 284 11.47 -22.42 5.31
C GLU A 284 12.47 -23.19 4.44
N VAL A 285 12.46 -22.90 3.15
CA VAL A 285 13.37 -23.43 2.15
C VAL A 285 13.93 -22.30 1.28
N GLU A 286 15.11 -22.50 0.73
CA GLU A 286 15.74 -21.58 -0.21
C GLU A 286 15.60 -22.09 -1.63
N VAL A 287 15.16 -21.25 -2.54
CA VAL A 287 14.98 -21.53 -3.96
C VAL A 287 15.95 -20.69 -4.77
N ALA A 288 17.03 -21.29 -5.24
CA ALA A 288 18.00 -20.61 -6.08
C ALA A 288 17.44 -20.30 -7.47
N PHE A 289 17.96 -19.23 -8.08
CA PHE A 289 17.72 -18.94 -9.49
C PHE A 289 18.50 -19.94 -10.36
N ASP A 290 17.82 -20.98 -10.80
CA ASP A 290 18.40 -22.06 -11.59
C ASP A 290 17.60 -22.26 -12.90
N PRO A 291 18.21 -21.97 -14.07
CA PRO A 291 17.54 -22.16 -15.37
C PRO A 291 17.14 -23.60 -15.68
N ASN A 292 17.79 -24.58 -15.07
CA ASN A 292 17.58 -26.01 -15.32
C ASN A 292 16.73 -26.71 -14.27
N GLY A 293 16.37 -26.02 -13.20
CA GLY A 293 15.56 -26.55 -12.12
C GLY A 293 14.06 -26.66 -12.46
N PRO A 294 13.28 -27.32 -11.59
CA PRO A 294 11.82 -27.38 -11.78
C PRO A 294 11.18 -25.99 -11.67
N THR A 295 10.23 -25.72 -12.55
CA THR A 295 9.66 -24.38 -12.74
C THR A 295 9.01 -23.83 -11.46
N ALA A 296 9.38 -22.60 -11.11
CA ALA A 296 8.75 -21.82 -10.07
C ALA A 296 8.76 -20.32 -10.42
N ALA A 297 7.61 -19.67 -10.30
CA ALA A 297 7.42 -18.27 -10.65
C ALA A 297 6.59 -17.54 -9.59
N ILE A 298 6.82 -16.24 -9.45
CA ILE A 298 6.10 -15.33 -8.55
C ILE A 298 5.18 -14.46 -9.40
N VAL A 299 3.91 -14.36 -9.00
CA VAL A 299 2.97 -13.40 -9.57
C VAL A 299 3.08 -12.10 -8.79
N PHE A 300 3.71 -11.08 -9.37
CA PHE A 300 3.98 -9.85 -8.65
C PHE A 300 3.01 -8.71 -8.97
N LYS A 301 2.20 -8.85 -10.05
CA LYS A 301 1.15 -7.89 -10.41
C LYS A 301 0.08 -8.52 -11.27
N THR A 302 -1.15 -8.03 -11.11
CA THR A 302 -2.30 -8.32 -11.97
C THR A 302 -2.68 -7.06 -12.75
N ILE A 303 -2.94 -7.19 -14.04
CA ILE A 303 -3.44 -6.13 -14.91
C ILE A 303 -4.74 -6.65 -15.52
N SER A 304 -5.81 -5.88 -15.44
CA SER A 304 -7.07 -6.21 -16.08
C SER A 304 -7.46 -5.10 -17.07
N ASP A 305 -7.83 -5.48 -18.27
CA ASP A 305 -8.35 -4.57 -19.28
C ASP A 305 -9.65 -5.12 -19.88
N GLN A 306 -10.17 -4.45 -20.90
CA GLN A 306 -11.37 -4.89 -21.60
C GLN A 306 -11.22 -6.24 -22.34
N TYR A 307 -9.99 -6.72 -22.55
CA TYR A 307 -9.67 -7.96 -23.25
C TYR A 307 -9.40 -9.12 -22.30
N GLY A 308 -9.25 -8.86 -21.02
CA GLY A 308 -9.07 -9.88 -20.00
C GLY A 308 -8.04 -9.53 -18.93
N LYS A 309 -7.68 -10.56 -18.17
CA LYS A 309 -6.75 -10.49 -17.05
C LYS A 309 -5.37 -11.00 -17.48
N PHE A 310 -4.33 -10.26 -17.13
CA PHE A 310 -2.93 -10.64 -17.29
C PHE A 310 -2.28 -10.76 -15.92
N SER A 311 -1.64 -11.90 -15.63
CA SER A 311 -0.83 -12.11 -14.45
C SER A 311 0.63 -11.90 -14.82
N MET A 312 1.25 -10.84 -14.29
CA MET A 312 2.67 -10.56 -14.48
C MET A 312 3.48 -11.46 -13.55
N ILE A 313 4.38 -12.23 -14.14
CA ILE A 313 5.22 -13.19 -13.42
C ILE A 313 6.69 -12.87 -13.57
N LYS A 314 7.47 -13.23 -12.54
CA LYS A 314 8.92 -13.40 -12.60
C LYS A 314 9.26 -14.86 -12.40
N VAL A 315 9.99 -15.44 -13.33
CA VAL A 315 10.43 -16.83 -13.23
C VAL A 315 11.68 -16.90 -12.36
N VAL A 316 11.59 -17.57 -11.22
CA VAL A 316 12.70 -17.75 -10.28
C VAL A 316 13.53 -18.96 -10.70
N ARG A 317 12.88 -20.06 -11.09
CA ARG A 317 13.55 -21.31 -11.44
C ARG A 317 12.90 -21.96 -12.65
N GLY A 318 13.70 -22.61 -13.49
CA GLY A 318 13.25 -23.25 -14.72
C GLY A 318 12.82 -22.26 -15.78
N LYS A 319 11.76 -22.58 -16.49
CA LYS A 319 11.12 -21.74 -17.51
C LYS A 319 9.62 -21.98 -17.59
N VAL A 320 8.89 -20.99 -18.06
CA VAL A 320 7.45 -21.07 -18.30
C VAL A 320 7.17 -21.08 -19.80
N THR A 321 6.35 -22.04 -20.27
CA THR A 321 5.85 -22.13 -21.65
C THR A 321 4.33 -22.17 -21.65
N GLY A 322 3.69 -21.77 -22.78
CA GLY A 322 2.25 -21.64 -22.86
C GLY A 322 1.44 -22.93 -22.74
N ASP A 323 2.08 -24.10 -22.84
CA ASP A 323 1.39 -25.39 -22.78
C ASP A 323 1.49 -26.06 -21.39
N MET A 324 2.15 -25.39 -20.43
CA MET A 324 2.35 -25.94 -19.09
C MET A 324 1.09 -25.84 -18.24
N SER A 325 1.04 -26.71 -17.24
CA SER A 325 0.12 -26.60 -16.12
C SER A 325 0.94 -26.46 -14.83
N LEU A 326 0.73 -25.38 -14.07
CA LEU A 326 1.44 -25.09 -12.86
C LEU A 326 0.48 -25.14 -11.66
N TYR A 327 0.99 -25.61 -10.54
CA TYR A 327 0.27 -25.66 -9.28
C TYR A 327 0.35 -24.32 -8.56
N ASN A 328 -0.81 -23.86 -8.05
CA ASN A 328 -0.90 -22.67 -7.21
C ASN A 328 -1.10 -23.08 -5.75
N PRO A 329 -0.07 -22.96 -4.88
CA PRO A 329 -0.16 -23.31 -3.47
C PRO A 329 -1.16 -22.51 -2.64
N ALA A 330 -1.56 -21.30 -3.11
CA ALA A 330 -2.52 -20.48 -2.40
C ALA A 330 -3.97 -20.97 -2.58
N THR A 331 -4.29 -21.54 -3.75
CA THR A 331 -5.63 -22.06 -4.07
C THR A 331 -5.74 -23.57 -3.97
N GLY A 332 -4.60 -24.29 -3.93
CA GLY A 332 -4.57 -25.75 -3.99
C GLY A 332 -4.91 -26.34 -5.37
N ASN A 333 -4.94 -25.52 -6.42
CA ASN A 333 -5.35 -25.93 -7.75
C ASN A 333 -4.18 -25.95 -8.74
N THR A 334 -4.29 -26.79 -9.76
CA THR A 334 -3.41 -26.74 -10.92
C THR A 334 -4.06 -25.88 -12.00
N GLU A 335 -3.34 -24.84 -12.42
CA GLU A 335 -3.78 -23.89 -13.43
C GLU A 335 -3.13 -24.22 -14.77
N LYS A 336 -3.94 -24.37 -15.82
CA LYS A 336 -3.45 -24.48 -17.19
C LYS A 336 -3.09 -23.08 -17.69
N LEU A 337 -1.86 -22.89 -18.14
CA LEU A 337 -1.39 -21.58 -18.56
C LEU A 337 -2.04 -21.15 -19.89
N GLY A 338 -2.35 -19.86 -19.98
CA GLY A 338 -2.74 -19.20 -21.20
C GLY A 338 -1.54 -18.82 -22.06
N ARG A 339 -1.78 -17.93 -23.04
CA ARG A 339 -0.70 -17.38 -23.87
C ARG A 339 0.23 -16.52 -23.05
N LEU A 340 1.50 -16.50 -23.43
CA LEU A 340 2.53 -15.72 -22.79
C LEU A 340 2.79 -14.44 -23.58
N TYR A 341 3.09 -13.35 -22.86
CA TYR A 341 3.31 -12.05 -23.48
C TYR A 341 4.51 -11.33 -22.84
N SER A 342 5.23 -10.59 -23.67
CA SER A 342 6.12 -9.51 -23.22
C SER A 342 5.33 -8.21 -23.29
N MET A 343 5.11 -7.57 -22.14
CA MET A 343 4.32 -6.34 -22.08
C MET A 343 5.19 -5.11 -22.37
N LYS A 344 4.66 -4.20 -23.20
CA LYS A 344 5.23 -2.88 -23.46
C LYS A 344 4.11 -1.84 -23.35
N GLY A 345 4.03 -1.15 -22.22
CA GLY A 345 2.87 -0.35 -21.86
C GLY A 345 1.59 -1.19 -21.96
N LYS A 346 0.61 -0.72 -22.72
CA LYS A 346 -0.66 -1.42 -22.95
C LYS A 346 -0.54 -2.61 -23.91
N LYS A 347 0.52 -2.69 -24.71
CA LYS A 347 0.67 -3.70 -25.77
C LYS A 347 1.39 -4.94 -25.25
N GLY A 348 0.80 -6.12 -25.50
CA GLY A 348 1.42 -7.42 -25.25
C GLY A 348 1.90 -8.05 -26.56
N GLU A 349 3.19 -8.37 -26.65
CA GLU A 349 3.75 -9.17 -27.75
C GLU A 349 3.76 -10.64 -27.33
N GLU A 350 3.12 -11.52 -28.09
CA GLU A 350 3.09 -12.96 -27.78
C GLU A 350 4.48 -13.56 -27.89
N ILE A 351 4.89 -14.28 -26.83
CA ILE A 351 6.18 -14.96 -26.74
C ILE A 351 6.00 -16.45 -26.45
N LYS A 352 7.01 -17.26 -26.79
CA LYS A 352 6.90 -18.73 -26.64
C LYS A 352 7.26 -19.21 -25.25
N GLU A 353 8.19 -18.54 -24.60
CA GLU A 353 8.69 -18.91 -23.26
C GLU A 353 9.14 -17.68 -22.47
N ILE A 354 9.12 -17.82 -21.15
CA ILE A 354 9.70 -16.89 -20.18
C ILE A 354 10.76 -17.70 -19.41
N CYS A 355 12.05 -17.34 -19.54
CA CYS A 355 13.14 -18.07 -18.92
C CYS A 355 13.40 -17.61 -17.48
N CYS A 356 14.23 -18.37 -16.75
CA CYS A 356 14.70 -18.01 -15.42
C CYS A 356 15.26 -16.59 -15.38
N GLY A 357 14.83 -15.80 -14.40
CA GLY A 357 15.19 -14.39 -14.23
C GLY A 357 14.38 -13.43 -15.10
N ASP A 358 13.61 -13.88 -16.08
CA ASP A 358 12.83 -13.01 -16.96
C ASP A 358 11.45 -12.68 -16.39
N ILE A 359 10.88 -11.59 -16.90
CA ILE A 359 9.54 -11.09 -16.58
C ILE A 359 8.66 -11.22 -17.81
N GLY A 360 7.45 -11.73 -17.62
CA GLY A 360 6.43 -11.80 -18.66
C GLY A 360 5.03 -11.84 -18.08
N ALA A 361 4.03 -11.86 -18.94
CA ALA A 361 2.64 -11.95 -18.57
C ALA A 361 2.00 -13.25 -19.05
N ILE A 362 1.09 -13.80 -18.27
CA ILE A 362 0.23 -14.91 -18.64
C ILE A 362 -1.20 -14.38 -18.77
N GLY A 363 -1.82 -14.55 -19.92
CA GLY A 363 -3.21 -14.14 -20.16
C GLY A 363 -4.22 -15.14 -19.62
N LYS A 364 -5.40 -14.64 -19.22
CA LYS A 364 -6.58 -15.46 -18.85
C LYS A 364 -6.39 -16.36 -17.62
N MET A 365 -5.73 -15.83 -16.58
CA MET A 365 -5.53 -16.53 -15.31
C MET A 365 -6.52 -16.01 -14.26
N ASP A 366 -7.79 -16.38 -14.35
CA ASP A 366 -8.87 -15.77 -13.55
C ASP A 366 -8.75 -16.05 -12.05
N LYS A 367 -8.21 -17.21 -11.65
CA LYS A 367 -8.06 -17.61 -10.23
C LYS A 367 -6.73 -17.23 -9.60
N VAL A 368 -5.79 -16.72 -10.38
CA VAL A 368 -4.47 -16.32 -9.91
C VAL A 368 -4.49 -14.86 -9.48
N LYS A 369 -3.89 -14.56 -8.33
CA LYS A 369 -3.84 -13.24 -7.73
C LYS A 369 -2.41 -12.74 -7.57
N THR A 370 -2.25 -11.44 -7.41
CA THR A 370 -0.97 -10.82 -7.03
C THR A 370 -0.49 -11.39 -5.70
N GLY A 371 0.77 -11.84 -5.65
CA GLY A 371 1.38 -12.51 -4.50
C GLY A 371 1.36 -14.04 -4.58
N ASP A 372 0.63 -14.63 -5.52
CA ASP A 372 0.61 -16.09 -5.69
C ASP A 372 1.94 -16.63 -6.22
N THR A 373 2.18 -17.89 -5.92
CA THR A 373 3.26 -18.69 -6.48
C THR A 373 2.69 -19.67 -7.50
N LEU A 374 3.39 -19.84 -8.62
CA LEU A 374 3.10 -20.88 -9.60
C LEU A 374 4.30 -21.82 -9.68
N CYS A 375 4.13 -23.10 -9.39
CA CYS A 375 5.23 -24.08 -9.39
C CYS A 375 4.82 -25.39 -10.07
N GLU A 376 5.78 -26.23 -10.41
CA GLU A 376 5.48 -27.57 -10.91
C GLU A 376 4.74 -28.40 -9.86
N PRO A 377 3.73 -29.19 -10.24
CA PRO A 377 2.86 -29.92 -9.30
C PRO A 377 3.59 -30.86 -8.31
N LYS A 378 4.77 -31.32 -8.69
CA LYS A 378 5.57 -32.25 -7.85
C LYS A 378 6.65 -31.56 -7.01
N THR A 379 6.78 -30.26 -7.13
CA THR A 379 7.83 -29.48 -6.47
C THR A 379 7.20 -28.28 -5.77
N TYR A 380 6.52 -28.58 -4.66
CA TYR A 380 5.84 -27.55 -3.89
C TYR A 380 6.83 -26.52 -3.36
N VAL A 381 6.61 -25.26 -3.73
CA VAL A 381 7.25 -24.08 -3.12
C VAL A 381 6.22 -22.96 -3.06
N LYS A 382 6.22 -22.21 -1.95
CA LYS A 382 5.36 -21.05 -1.75
C LYS A 382 6.24 -19.87 -1.33
N PHE A 383 6.45 -18.92 -2.24
CA PHE A 383 7.20 -17.71 -1.95
C PHE A 383 6.45 -16.79 -0.98
N ALA A 384 7.19 -15.96 -0.26
CA ALA A 384 6.60 -14.95 0.60
C ALA A 384 5.73 -13.99 -0.23
N PRO A 385 4.50 -13.69 0.21
CA PRO A 385 3.64 -12.72 -0.47
C PRO A 385 4.22 -11.31 -0.36
N LEU A 386 3.73 -10.40 -1.21
CA LEU A 386 4.00 -8.98 -1.08
C LEU A 386 3.38 -8.44 0.22
N ALA A 387 4.18 -7.77 1.04
CA ALA A 387 3.73 -7.11 2.24
C ALA A 387 3.41 -5.65 1.93
N PHE A 388 2.15 -5.35 1.69
CA PHE A 388 1.67 -3.98 1.51
C PHE A 388 1.48 -3.29 2.85
N ALA A 389 1.72 -1.98 2.89
CA ALA A 389 1.39 -1.18 4.06
C ALA A 389 -0.13 -1.21 4.31
N PRO A 390 -0.58 -1.20 5.57
CA PRO A 390 -2.01 -1.13 5.87
C PRO A 390 -2.64 0.13 5.31
N ALA A 391 -3.86 0.00 4.79
CA ALA A 391 -4.66 1.11 4.32
C ALA A 391 -5.10 1.98 5.52
N CYS A 392 -4.75 3.27 5.50
CA CYS A 392 -4.94 4.17 6.63
C CYS A 392 -5.95 5.30 6.37
N TYR A 393 -6.43 5.45 5.13
CA TYR A 393 -7.39 6.47 4.76
C TYR A 393 -8.73 5.84 4.38
N GLU A 394 -9.77 6.15 5.15
CA GLU A 394 -11.09 5.54 5.03
C GLU A 394 -12.15 6.50 4.52
N ARG A 395 -13.00 6.01 3.62
CA ARG A 395 -14.20 6.72 3.16
C ARG A 395 -15.37 5.74 3.02
N ALA A 396 -16.55 6.18 3.38
CA ALA A 396 -17.77 5.48 3.02
C ALA A 396 -18.08 5.73 1.55
N ILE A 397 -18.44 4.68 0.81
CA ILE A 397 -18.76 4.76 -0.61
C ILE A 397 -20.18 4.24 -0.86
N SER A 398 -20.93 5.00 -1.62
CA SER A 398 -22.28 4.62 -2.05
C SER A 398 -22.51 4.97 -3.52
N PRO A 399 -23.31 4.20 -4.26
CA PRO A 399 -23.70 4.59 -5.60
C PRO A 399 -24.81 5.65 -5.53
N LYS A 400 -24.87 6.56 -6.48
CA LYS A 400 -25.94 7.57 -6.59
C LYS A 400 -27.33 6.95 -6.76
N THR A 401 -27.40 5.78 -7.35
CA THR A 401 -28.66 5.08 -7.59
C THR A 401 -28.67 3.68 -6.98
N LYS A 402 -29.81 3.28 -6.40
CA LYS A 402 -29.97 1.94 -5.80
C LYS A 402 -29.74 0.79 -6.80
N GLN A 403 -29.94 1.04 -8.10
CA GLN A 403 -29.75 0.05 -9.15
C GLN A 403 -28.27 -0.29 -9.42
N GLU A 404 -27.35 0.55 -8.94
CA GLU A 404 -25.90 0.39 -9.16
C GLU A 404 -25.19 -0.34 -8.00
N ILE A 405 -25.91 -0.77 -6.95
CA ILE A 405 -25.30 -1.39 -5.76
C ILE A 405 -24.53 -2.67 -6.12
N GLU A 406 -25.12 -3.56 -6.92
CA GLU A 406 -24.43 -4.80 -7.37
C GLU A 406 -23.22 -4.49 -8.27
N LYS A 407 -23.36 -3.47 -9.13
CA LYS A 407 -22.26 -3.04 -10.01
C LYS A 407 -21.12 -2.43 -9.22
N LEU A 408 -21.44 -1.66 -8.15
CA LEU A 408 -20.43 -1.11 -7.24
C LEU A 408 -19.61 -2.23 -6.60
N GLY A 409 -20.26 -3.23 -6.00
CA GLY A 409 -19.58 -4.36 -5.38
C GLY A 409 -18.71 -5.14 -6.37
N THR A 410 -19.26 -5.43 -7.57
CA THR A 410 -18.51 -6.12 -8.63
C THR A 410 -17.32 -5.30 -9.11
N GLY A 411 -17.50 -3.99 -9.31
CA GLY A 411 -16.44 -3.08 -9.74
C GLY A 411 -15.32 -2.97 -8.71
N LEU A 412 -15.66 -2.78 -7.44
CA LEU A 412 -14.68 -2.72 -6.33
C LEU A 412 -13.88 -4.02 -6.21
N ASN A 413 -14.52 -5.18 -6.32
CA ASN A 413 -13.82 -6.47 -6.27
C ASN A 413 -12.81 -6.62 -7.42
N LYS A 414 -13.20 -6.25 -8.66
CA LYS A 414 -12.30 -6.32 -9.82
C LYS A 414 -11.14 -5.32 -9.69
N LEU A 415 -11.39 -4.11 -9.20
CA LEU A 415 -10.33 -3.14 -8.94
C LEU A 415 -9.38 -3.60 -7.83
N ASN A 416 -9.89 -4.29 -6.79
CA ASN A 416 -9.07 -4.85 -5.73
C ASN A 416 -8.18 -6.02 -6.19
N GLU A 417 -8.58 -6.76 -7.23
CA GLU A 417 -7.68 -7.74 -7.88
C GLU A 417 -6.48 -7.10 -8.58
N GLU A 418 -6.66 -5.88 -9.13
CA GLU A 418 -5.58 -5.11 -9.76
C GLU A 418 -4.69 -4.40 -8.74
N ASP A 419 -5.31 -3.82 -7.72
CA ASP A 419 -4.66 -3.06 -6.65
C ASP A 419 -5.06 -3.63 -5.27
N PRO A 420 -4.27 -4.55 -4.71
CA PRO A 420 -4.54 -5.13 -3.40
C PRO A 420 -4.19 -4.20 -2.22
N THR A 421 -3.78 -2.96 -2.48
CA THR A 421 -3.42 -1.99 -1.43
C THR A 421 -4.60 -1.26 -0.83
N PHE A 422 -5.78 -1.37 -1.41
CA PHE A 422 -7.01 -0.91 -0.79
C PHE A 422 -7.88 -2.10 -0.35
N SER A 423 -8.76 -1.86 0.60
CA SER A 423 -9.72 -2.87 1.07
C SER A 423 -11.15 -2.33 1.04
N VAL A 424 -12.09 -3.26 1.00
CA VAL A 424 -13.53 -2.95 1.02
C VAL A 424 -14.17 -3.71 2.16
N THR A 425 -14.84 -3.01 3.06
CA THR A 425 -15.51 -3.57 4.23
C THR A 425 -16.98 -3.15 4.24
N ASN A 426 -17.88 -4.12 4.33
CA ASN A 426 -19.29 -3.84 4.56
C ASN A 426 -19.54 -3.84 6.06
N ASN A 427 -19.73 -2.66 6.63
CA ASN A 427 -20.05 -2.51 8.04
C ASN A 427 -21.57 -2.69 8.24
N ALA A 428 -21.97 -3.84 8.78
CA ALA A 428 -23.37 -4.18 9.00
C ALA A 428 -24.03 -3.27 10.04
N GLU A 429 -23.26 -2.73 10.97
CA GLU A 429 -23.77 -1.89 12.06
C GLU A 429 -24.08 -0.47 11.55
N THR A 430 -23.14 0.15 10.84
CA THR A 430 -23.35 1.49 10.26
C THR A 430 -24.08 1.44 8.92
N ARG A 431 -24.32 0.25 8.37
CA ARG A 431 -24.90 -0.01 7.04
C ARG A 431 -24.19 0.72 5.92
N GLN A 432 -22.86 0.85 6.05
CA GLN A 432 -22.02 1.51 5.06
C GLN A 432 -21.04 0.53 4.43
N THR A 433 -20.79 0.69 3.14
CA THR A 433 -19.60 0.12 2.50
C THR A 433 -18.47 1.12 2.69
N VAL A 434 -17.40 0.70 3.34
CA VAL A 434 -16.20 1.51 3.60
C VAL A 434 -15.07 1.02 2.73
N ILE A 435 -14.42 1.93 2.02
CA ILE A 435 -13.16 1.68 1.32
C ILE A 435 -12.02 2.31 2.11
N SER A 436 -10.97 1.52 2.32
CA SER A 436 -9.76 1.97 3.00
C SER A 436 -8.59 1.89 2.02
N GLY A 437 -7.88 2.97 1.82
CA GLY A 437 -6.76 3.09 0.89
C GLY A 437 -5.54 3.75 1.51
N ALA A 438 -4.49 3.93 0.71
CA ALA A 438 -3.26 4.60 1.13
C ALA A 438 -3.46 6.12 1.27
N GLY A 439 -4.37 6.73 0.49
CA GLY A 439 -4.65 8.16 0.54
C GLY A 439 -5.82 8.59 -0.32
N ASP A 440 -6.06 9.88 -0.32
CA ASP A 440 -7.20 10.51 -1.00
C ASP A 440 -7.12 10.40 -2.53
N ILE A 441 -5.92 10.52 -3.11
CA ILE A 441 -5.73 10.41 -4.56
C ILE A 441 -6.04 8.99 -5.04
N GLN A 442 -5.65 7.95 -4.29
CA GLN A 442 -5.98 6.58 -4.64
C GLN A 442 -7.50 6.36 -4.65
N ILE A 443 -8.20 6.79 -3.60
CA ILE A 443 -9.66 6.66 -3.50
C ILE A 443 -10.38 7.41 -4.63
N ASP A 444 -9.92 8.61 -4.96
CA ASP A 444 -10.49 9.40 -6.06
C ASP A 444 -10.27 8.73 -7.44
N VAL A 445 -9.09 8.13 -7.65
CA VAL A 445 -8.81 7.32 -8.86
C VAL A 445 -9.72 6.09 -8.92
N LEU A 446 -9.96 5.41 -7.79
CA LEU A 446 -10.87 4.26 -7.75
C LEU A 446 -12.30 4.67 -8.14
N CYS A 447 -12.82 5.81 -7.65
CA CYS A 447 -14.12 6.33 -8.05
C CYS A 447 -14.17 6.68 -9.55
N SER A 448 -13.11 7.30 -10.07
CA SER A 448 -13.02 7.59 -11.51
C SER A 448 -13.00 6.32 -12.37
N LYS A 449 -12.28 5.27 -11.94
CA LYS A 449 -12.25 3.97 -12.61
C LYS A 449 -13.60 3.24 -12.51
N LEU A 450 -14.31 3.33 -11.37
CA LEU A 450 -15.67 2.80 -11.23
C LEU A 450 -16.61 3.43 -12.25
N LYS A 451 -16.54 4.75 -12.42
CA LYS A 451 -17.36 5.47 -13.40
C LYS A 451 -17.01 5.11 -14.82
N SER A 452 -15.73 5.13 -15.19
CA SER A 452 -15.28 4.95 -16.58
C SER A 452 -15.38 3.49 -17.06
N ARG A 453 -15.09 2.51 -16.19
CA ARG A 453 -15.02 1.09 -16.57
C ARG A 453 -16.31 0.31 -16.26
N PHE A 454 -17.03 0.69 -15.20
CA PHE A 454 -18.22 -0.04 -14.72
C PHE A 454 -19.52 0.77 -14.81
N GLY A 455 -19.42 2.06 -15.17
CA GLY A 455 -20.59 2.95 -15.29
C GLY A 455 -21.27 3.24 -13.95
N VAL A 456 -20.51 3.20 -12.84
CA VAL A 456 -21.02 3.49 -11.48
C VAL A 456 -20.56 4.86 -11.06
N ASP A 457 -21.48 5.77 -10.83
CA ASP A 457 -21.20 7.10 -10.28
C ASP A 457 -21.29 7.01 -8.75
N ALA A 458 -20.14 6.90 -8.09
CA ALA A 458 -20.04 6.73 -6.65
C ALA A 458 -19.87 8.06 -5.93
N GLU A 459 -20.48 8.16 -4.74
CA GLU A 459 -20.32 9.26 -3.81
C GLU A 459 -19.50 8.81 -2.62
N LEU A 460 -18.62 9.70 -2.15
CA LEU A 460 -17.76 9.47 -0.99
C LEU A 460 -18.25 10.30 0.18
N ASP A 461 -18.39 9.64 1.32
CA ASP A 461 -18.79 10.27 2.57
C ASP A 461 -17.83 9.91 3.71
N THR A 462 -17.95 10.57 4.85
CA THR A 462 -17.20 10.22 6.05
C THR A 462 -17.77 8.93 6.65
N PRO A 463 -16.97 7.93 7.01
CA PRO A 463 -17.46 6.75 7.69
C PRO A 463 -18.12 7.10 9.01
N ARG A 464 -19.26 6.46 9.30
CA ARG A 464 -19.95 6.63 10.58
C ARG A 464 -19.18 5.92 11.69
N VAL A 465 -19.06 6.56 12.83
CA VAL A 465 -18.45 5.96 14.01
C VAL A 465 -19.48 5.05 14.69
N ALA A 466 -19.08 3.82 14.99
CA ALA A 466 -19.90 2.86 15.68
C ALA A 466 -19.86 3.12 17.19
N TYR A 467 -20.70 4.03 17.68
CA TYR A 467 -20.86 4.28 19.12
C TYR A 467 -21.61 3.14 19.80
N ARG A 468 -21.61 3.16 21.15
CA ARG A 468 -22.43 2.30 22.02
C ARG A 468 -23.19 3.17 22.99
N GLU A 469 -24.28 2.62 23.57
CA GLU A 469 -24.99 3.22 24.68
C GLU A 469 -24.86 2.35 25.91
N LYS A 470 -24.75 2.94 27.09
CA LYS A 470 -24.87 2.23 28.37
C LYS A 470 -25.67 3.06 29.38
N ILE A 471 -26.17 2.43 30.44
CA ILE A 471 -26.83 3.10 31.55
C ILE A 471 -25.89 3.26 32.75
N ARG A 472 -26.14 4.26 33.60
CA ARG A 472 -25.36 4.54 34.80
C ARG A 472 -26.12 4.33 36.11
N SER A 473 -27.43 4.13 36.07
CA SER A 473 -28.25 3.94 37.26
C SER A 473 -29.27 2.83 37.08
N THR A 474 -29.58 2.14 38.18
CA THR A 474 -30.59 1.09 38.22
C THR A 474 -31.99 1.69 38.17
N VAL A 475 -32.86 1.13 37.33
CA VAL A 475 -34.25 1.54 37.18
C VAL A 475 -35.15 0.32 37.07
N ARG A 476 -36.28 0.30 37.81
CA ARG A 476 -37.32 -0.72 37.67
C ARG A 476 -38.48 -0.12 36.89
N LYS A 477 -38.94 -0.79 35.83
CA LYS A 477 -40.10 -0.37 35.03
C LYS A 477 -41.00 -1.54 34.68
N GLN A 478 -42.29 -1.18 34.55
CA GLN A 478 -43.31 -2.05 34.01
C GLN A 478 -43.44 -1.80 32.50
N GLY A 479 -43.54 -2.86 31.72
CA GLY A 479 -43.97 -2.84 30.34
C GLY A 479 -45.24 -3.64 30.17
N ARG A 480 -46.31 -2.97 29.78
CA ARG A 480 -47.59 -3.62 29.58
C ARG A 480 -48.09 -3.43 28.15
N TYR A 481 -48.22 -4.55 27.45
CA TYR A 481 -48.80 -4.58 26.12
C TYR A 481 -50.20 -5.20 26.16
N LYS A 482 -51.20 -4.42 25.82
CA LYS A 482 -52.57 -4.87 25.71
C LYS A 482 -53.20 -4.35 24.42
N LYS A 483 -53.65 -5.28 23.55
CA LYS A 483 -54.34 -4.94 22.31
C LYS A 483 -55.58 -5.83 22.16
N GLN A 484 -56.73 -5.22 21.89
CA GLN A 484 -57.99 -5.91 21.72
C GLN A 484 -58.65 -5.40 20.44
N THR A 485 -58.66 -6.24 19.39
CA THR A 485 -59.21 -5.92 18.07
C THR A 485 -60.10 -7.07 17.63
N GLY A 486 -61.35 -7.12 18.11
CA GLY A 486 -62.40 -8.04 17.60
C GLY A 486 -61.95 -9.49 17.41
N GLY A 487 -61.81 -10.29 18.49
CA GLY A 487 -61.34 -11.67 18.51
C GLY A 487 -60.49 -11.95 19.74
N SER A 488 -59.54 -12.93 19.68
CA SER A 488 -58.58 -13.16 20.78
C SER A 488 -57.69 -11.93 20.94
N GLY A 489 -57.62 -11.38 22.16
CA GLY A 489 -56.75 -10.25 22.50
C GLY A 489 -55.27 -10.62 22.52
N GLN A 490 -54.42 -9.61 22.71
CA GLN A 490 -53.00 -9.78 23.00
C GLN A 490 -52.68 -9.15 24.34
N PHE A 491 -52.06 -9.89 25.24
CA PHE A 491 -51.71 -9.42 26.58
C PHE A 491 -50.32 -9.90 27.00
N GLY A 492 -49.50 -8.98 27.44
CA GLY A 492 -48.22 -9.23 28.08
C GLY A 492 -47.91 -8.14 29.08
N ASP A 493 -47.42 -8.50 30.26
CA ASP A 493 -47.13 -7.56 31.35
C ASP A 493 -45.91 -8.06 32.12
N VAL A 494 -44.88 -7.23 32.18
CA VAL A 494 -43.57 -7.57 32.79
C VAL A 494 -43.07 -6.41 33.63
N HIS A 495 -42.44 -6.70 34.76
CA HIS A 495 -41.68 -5.76 35.56
C HIS A 495 -40.20 -6.16 35.49
N ILE A 496 -39.35 -5.27 35.03
CA ILE A 496 -37.96 -5.53 34.81
C ILE A 496 -37.11 -4.50 35.55
N ILE A 497 -36.07 -4.97 36.20
CA ILE A 497 -35.00 -4.13 36.76
C ILE A 497 -33.88 -4.10 35.75
N PHE A 498 -33.49 -2.91 35.34
CA PHE A 498 -32.35 -2.65 34.46
C PHE A 498 -31.22 -2.06 35.29
N GLU A 499 -30.04 -2.68 35.23
CA GLU A 499 -28.86 -2.33 36.01
C GLU A 499 -27.62 -2.24 35.11
N PRO A 500 -26.71 -1.28 35.37
CA PRO A 500 -25.39 -1.32 34.73
C PRO A 500 -24.59 -2.53 35.22
N GLN A 501 -23.82 -3.16 34.33
CA GLN A 501 -22.88 -4.23 34.68
C GLN A 501 -21.54 -4.04 33.98
N THR A 502 -20.51 -4.78 34.36
CA THR A 502 -19.16 -4.70 33.83
C THR A 502 -18.54 -6.05 33.49
N GLU A 503 -19.33 -7.13 33.60
CA GLU A 503 -18.83 -8.50 33.43
C GLU A 503 -18.65 -8.87 31.94
N GLN A 504 -19.57 -8.45 31.10
CA GLN A 504 -19.55 -8.71 29.66
C GLN A 504 -20.24 -7.60 28.87
N GLU A 505 -19.85 -7.43 27.60
CA GLU A 505 -20.45 -6.42 26.73
C GLU A 505 -21.91 -6.72 26.42
N ASP A 506 -22.24 -7.99 26.18
CA ASP A 506 -23.61 -8.44 25.93
C ASP A 506 -24.51 -8.30 27.15
N MET A 507 -25.83 -8.17 26.89
CA MET A 507 -26.84 -8.10 27.94
C MET A 507 -26.90 -9.40 28.76
N ILE A 508 -26.83 -9.26 30.09
CA ILE A 508 -27.09 -10.35 31.03
C ILE A 508 -28.60 -10.35 31.32
N PHE A 509 -29.27 -11.50 31.12
CA PHE A 509 -30.66 -11.70 31.48
C PHE A 509 -30.78 -12.62 32.69
N GLU A 510 -31.48 -12.17 33.70
CA GLU A 510 -31.81 -12.99 34.87
C GLU A 510 -33.31 -13.02 35.11
N GLU A 511 -33.77 -14.09 35.73
CA GLU A 511 -35.15 -14.26 36.15
C GLU A 511 -35.23 -14.41 37.68
N ASN A 512 -36.06 -13.62 38.30
CA ASN A 512 -36.35 -13.68 39.74
C ASN A 512 -37.85 -13.47 40.00
N VAL A 513 -38.66 -14.23 39.25
CA VAL A 513 -40.13 -14.13 39.33
C VAL A 513 -40.62 -14.98 40.48
N PHE A 514 -41.36 -14.35 41.41
CA PHE A 514 -41.97 -15.03 42.56
C PHE A 514 -43.44 -15.39 42.29
N GLY A 515 -43.89 -16.57 42.78
CA GLY A 515 -45.29 -16.96 42.71
C GLY A 515 -45.86 -17.31 41.33
N GLY A 516 -45.02 -17.38 40.28
CA GLY A 516 -45.47 -17.75 38.93
C GLY A 516 -46.31 -16.66 38.24
N SER A 517 -46.12 -15.41 38.59
CA SER A 517 -46.85 -14.25 38.00
C SER A 517 -46.60 -14.14 36.48
N VAL A 518 -45.44 -14.60 35.99
CA VAL A 518 -45.14 -14.82 34.58
C VAL A 518 -44.82 -16.31 34.39
N PRO A 519 -45.52 -17.04 33.52
CA PRO A 519 -45.20 -18.43 33.21
C PRO A 519 -43.81 -18.60 32.56
N LYS A 520 -43.04 -19.63 32.96
CA LYS A 520 -41.65 -19.85 32.52
C LYS A 520 -41.49 -19.98 31.02
N ASN A 521 -42.48 -20.47 30.31
CA ASN A 521 -42.48 -20.58 28.86
C ASN A 521 -42.39 -19.23 28.13
N TYR A 522 -42.67 -18.10 28.80
CA TYR A 522 -42.56 -16.76 28.23
C TYR A 522 -41.23 -16.05 28.53
N PHE A 523 -40.39 -16.59 29.43
CA PHE A 523 -39.06 -16.02 29.74
C PHE A 523 -38.15 -15.87 28.51
N PRO A 524 -38.05 -16.89 27.62
CA PRO A 524 -37.28 -16.73 26.40
C PRO A 524 -37.81 -15.63 25.47
N ALA A 525 -39.11 -15.41 25.46
CA ALA A 525 -39.71 -14.34 24.67
C ALA A 525 -39.40 -12.94 25.22
N VAL A 526 -39.39 -12.81 26.56
CA VAL A 526 -38.97 -11.58 27.25
C VAL A 526 -37.48 -11.29 26.94
N GLU A 527 -36.61 -12.29 27.16
CA GLU A 527 -35.19 -12.16 26.86
C GLU A 527 -34.93 -11.76 25.41
N LYS A 528 -35.56 -12.45 24.46
CA LYS A 528 -35.47 -12.13 23.04
C LYS A 528 -35.91 -10.69 22.74
N GLY A 529 -37.03 -10.24 23.38
CA GLY A 529 -37.51 -8.88 23.23
C GLY A 529 -36.54 -7.83 23.75
N LEU A 530 -35.85 -8.11 24.85
CA LEU A 530 -34.82 -7.23 25.40
C LEU A 530 -33.57 -7.21 24.55
N ARG A 531 -33.06 -8.38 24.07
CA ARG A 531 -31.90 -8.46 23.19
C ARG A 531 -32.11 -7.69 21.87
N GLU A 532 -33.31 -7.83 21.28
CA GLU A 532 -33.67 -7.04 20.10
C GLU A 532 -33.78 -5.55 20.40
N SER A 533 -34.27 -5.17 21.61
CA SER A 533 -34.33 -3.77 22.03
C SER A 533 -32.94 -3.16 22.25
N CYS A 534 -31.96 -3.96 22.73
CA CYS A 534 -30.57 -3.52 22.89
C CYS A 534 -29.88 -3.15 21.57
N LEU A 535 -30.38 -3.62 20.43
CA LEU A 535 -29.82 -3.22 19.13
C LEU A 535 -30.09 -1.74 18.81
N HIS A 536 -31.05 -1.11 19.48
CA HIS A 536 -31.46 0.27 19.22
C HIS A 536 -31.60 1.02 20.53
N GLY A 537 -30.56 1.74 20.92
CA GLY A 537 -30.56 2.55 22.15
C GLY A 537 -31.48 3.76 22.08
N VAL A 538 -31.61 4.45 23.21
CA VAL A 538 -32.59 5.52 23.41
C VAL A 538 -32.02 6.93 23.22
N LEU A 539 -30.69 7.10 23.20
CA LEU A 539 -30.03 8.41 22.99
C LEU A 539 -29.89 8.76 21.52
N ALA A 540 -29.29 7.84 20.78
CA ALA A 540 -28.94 8.06 19.40
C ALA A 540 -29.18 6.82 18.51
N GLY A 541 -29.78 5.77 19.08
CA GLY A 541 -30.11 4.53 18.36
C GLY A 541 -28.95 3.55 18.23
N TYR A 542 -27.84 3.77 18.95
CA TYR A 542 -26.69 2.83 18.95
C TYR A 542 -26.94 1.64 19.87
N PRO A 543 -26.28 0.48 19.64
CA PRO A 543 -26.46 -0.70 20.49
C PRO A 543 -26.18 -0.41 21.96
N VAL A 544 -27.05 -0.94 22.84
CA VAL A 544 -26.87 -0.84 24.29
C VAL A 544 -26.06 -2.02 24.79
N VAL A 545 -25.00 -1.72 25.52
CA VAL A 545 -24.04 -2.69 26.05
C VAL A 545 -23.93 -2.59 27.57
N PHE A 546 -23.29 -3.58 28.20
CA PHE A 546 -23.07 -3.63 29.66
C PHE A 546 -24.36 -3.48 30.48
N LEU A 547 -25.46 -4.08 29.99
CA LEU A 547 -26.77 -4.05 30.61
C LEU A 547 -27.07 -5.38 31.28
N LYS A 548 -27.56 -5.34 32.51
CA LYS A 548 -28.20 -6.45 33.17
C LYS A 548 -29.70 -6.17 33.27
N ALA A 549 -30.51 -7.13 32.87
CA ALA A 549 -31.98 -7.04 32.93
C ALA A 549 -32.51 -8.22 33.73
N THR A 550 -33.18 -7.93 34.87
CA THR A 550 -33.77 -8.94 35.75
C THR A 550 -35.27 -8.87 35.67
N LEU A 551 -35.91 -9.92 35.18
CA LEU A 551 -37.38 -10.06 35.21
C LEU A 551 -37.81 -10.42 36.65
N VAL A 552 -38.56 -9.55 37.31
CA VAL A 552 -38.92 -9.71 38.73
C VAL A 552 -40.39 -9.96 38.98
N ASP A 553 -41.29 -9.51 38.08
CA ASP A 553 -42.72 -9.65 38.24
C ASP A 553 -43.46 -9.46 36.91
N GLY A 554 -44.75 -9.70 36.90
CA GLY A 554 -45.63 -9.45 35.76
C GLY A 554 -47.05 -9.99 35.98
N SER A 555 -47.79 -10.08 34.88
CA SER A 555 -49.06 -10.78 34.86
C SER A 555 -49.35 -11.40 33.49
N TYR A 556 -50.16 -12.42 33.45
CA TYR A 556 -50.57 -13.06 32.21
C TYR A 556 -52.10 -13.24 32.14
N HIS A 557 -52.62 -13.38 30.95
CA HIS A 557 -54.01 -13.73 30.71
C HIS A 557 -54.10 -15.10 30.05
N PRO A 558 -54.90 -16.05 30.62
CA PRO A 558 -54.89 -17.44 30.15
C PRO A 558 -55.20 -17.65 28.66
N VAL A 559 -55.90 -16.72 28.01
CA VAL A 559 -56.35 -16.80 26.61
C VAL A 559 -55.55 -15.83 25.71
N ASP A 560 -55.26 -14.62 26.19
CA ASP A 560 -54.74 -13.53 25.35
C ASP A 560 -53.21 -13.39 25.44
N SER A 561 -52.53 -14.12 26.33
CA SER A 561 -51.10 -14.06 26.46
C SER A 561 -50.39 -14.91 25.38
N SER A 562 -49.38 -14.35 24.79
CA SER A 562 -48.55 -14.99 23.75
C SER A 562 -47.08 -14.56 23.86
N GLU A 563 -46.17 -15.32 23.27
CA GLU A 563 -44.75 -14.97 23.19
C GLU A 563 -44.55 -13.56 22.57
N ILE A 564 -45.31 -13.24 21.51
CA ILE A 564 -45.23 -11.93 20.84
C ILE A 564 -45.65 -10.82 21.80
N ALA A 565 -46.70 -11.02 22.61
CA ALA A 565 -47.16 -10.02 23.55
C ALA A 565 -46.14 -9.77 24.66
N PHE A 566 -45.48 -10.80 25.20
CA PHE A 566 -44.43 -10.66 26.18
C PHE A 566 -43.16 -10.02 25.60
N LYS A 567 -42.79 -10.35 24.36
CA LYS A 567 -41.72 -9.69 23.63
C LYS A 567 -41.97 -8.18 23.49
N LEU A 568 -43.17 -7.79 23.12
CA LEU A 568 -43.56 -6.38 22.99
C LEU A 568 -43.65 -5.68 24.37
N ALA A 569 -44.13 -6.36 25.42
CA ALA A 569 -44.12 -5.85 26.78
C ALA A 569 -42.69 -5.58 27.28
N ALA A 570 -41.74 -6.47 27.00
CA ALA A 570 -40.32 -6.29 27.31
C ALA A 570 -39.72 -5.05 26.60
N ASN A 571 -40.05 -4.85 25.32
CA ASN A 571 -39.65 -3.66 24.57
C ASN A 571 -40.20 -2.37 25.16
N LEU A 572 -41.46 -2.37 25.60
CA LEU A 572 -42.07 -1.22 26.26
C LEU A 572 -41.40 -0.90 27.59
N ALA A 573 -41.09 -1.92 28.42
CA ALA A 573 -40.35 -1.75 29.67
C ALA A 573 -38.96 -1.13 29.41
N PHE A 574 -38.23 -1.63 28.42
CA PHE A 574 -36.93 -1.12 28.01
C PHE A 574 -36.99 0.36 27.60
N LYS A 575 -37.89 0.70 26.69
CA LYS A 575 -38.05 2.08 26.20
C LYS A 575 -38.46 3.06 27.30
N ALA A 576 -39.20 2.61 28.31
CA ALA A 576 -39.58 3.43 29.44
C ALA A 576 -38.48 3.57 30.50
N ALA A 577 -37.63 2.55 30.66
CA ALA A 577 -36.59 2.51 31.69
C ALA A 577 -35.32 3.26 31.31
N LEU A 578 -34.84 3.04 30.09
CA LEU A 578 -33.49 3.51 29.72
C LEU A 578 -33.32 5.03 29.75
N PRO A 579 -34.28 5.87 29.32
CA PRO A 579 -34.17 7.33 29.46
C PRO A 579 -33.98 7.82 30.90
N GLU A 580 -34.57 7.11 31.88
CA GLU A 580 -34.43 7.45 33.30
C GLU A 580 -33.19 6.86 33.95
N ALA A 581 -32.56 5.87 33.30
CA ALA A 581 -31.40 5.16 33.82
C ALA A 581 -30.07 5.92 33.59
N LYS A 582 -30.11 7.23 33.29
CA LYS A 582 -28.94 8.07 32.95
C LYS A 582 -28.08 7.46 31.83
N PRO A 583 -28.64 7.31 30.65
CA PRO A 583 -27.91 6.75 29.55
C PRO A 583 -26.76 7.65 29.10
N VAL A 584 -25.66 7.04 28.64
CA VAL A 584 -24.44 7.71 28.15
C VAL A 584 -23.94 7.02 26.91
N LEU A 585 -23.38 7.79 25.95
CA LEU A 585 -22.68 7.24 24.81
C LEU A 585 -21.27 6.78 25.21
N MET A 586 -20.85 5.72 24.59
CA MET A 586 -19.47 5.24 24.61
C MET A 586 -18.86 5.41 23.21
N GLU A 587 -17.67 5.94 23.15
CA GLU A 587 -16.92 6.11 21.90
C GLU A 587 -15.82 5.05 21.76
N PRO A 588 -15.56 4.56 20.55
CA PRO A 588 -14.45 3.63 20.31
C PRO A 588 -13.12 4.37 20.40
N ILE A 589 -12.20 3.81 21.18
CA ILE A 589 -10.82 4.27 21.34
C ILE A 589 -9.90 3.31 20.60
N GLY A 590 -8.96 3.86 19.85
CA GLY A 590 -7.94 3.09 19.15
C GLY A 590 -6.53 3.40 19.65
N GLU A 591 -5.66 2.39 19.54
CA GLU A 591 -4.22 2.54 19.70
C GLU A 591 -3.61 3.06 18.40
N LEU A 592 -2.92 4.17 18.49
CA LEU A 592 -2.22 4.82 17.40
C LEU A 592 -0.72 4.69 17.62
N LYS A 593 -0.01 4.19 16.60
CA LYS A 593 1.47 4.20 16.55
C LYS A 593 1.89 5.03 15.35
N VAL A 594 2.59 6.13 15.62
CA VAL A 594 3.04 7.08 14.58
C VAL A 594 4.55 7.08 14.55
N THR A 595 5.14 6.80 13.39
CA THR A 595 6.58 6.91 13.17
C THR A 595 6.86 8.18 12.38
N VAL A 596 7.67 9.07 12.95
CA VAL A 596 8.05 10.35 12.33
C VAL A 596 9.52 10.67 12.58
N PRO A 597 10.18 11.44 11.70
CA PRO A 597 11.48 12.02 12.01
C PRO A 597 11.44 12.88 13.28
N ASP A 598 12.52 12.88 14.03
CA ASP A 598 12.59 13.50 15.37
C ASP A 598 12.18 14.98 15.39
N ASN A 599 12.46 15.71 14.31
CA ASN A 599 12.10 17.13 14.18
C ASN A 599 10.59 17.40 14.06
N TYR A 600 9.76 16.39 13.78
CA TYR A 600 8.29 16.52 13.71
C TYR A 600 7.56 15.99 14.95
N VAL A 601 8.26 15.40 15.91
CA VAL A 601 7.66 14.84 17.13
C VAL A 601 6.80 15.86 17.88
N GLY A 602 7.29 17.09 18.02
CA GLY A 602 6.56 18.17 18.70
C GLY A 602 5.25 18.56 18.05
N ASP A 603 5.24 18.66 16.71
CA ASP A 603 4.05 19.01 15.93
C ASP A 603 2.99 17.91 16.01
N VAL A 604 3.43 16.65 15.90
CA VAL A 604 2.53 15.49 16.00
C VAL A 604 1.94 15.36 17.40
N MET A 605 2.73 15.56 18.47
CA MET A 605 2.21 15.57 19.84
C MET A 605 1.17 16.69 20.04
N GLY A 606 1.43 17.87 19.50
CA GLY A 606 0.49 19.00 19.53
C GLY A 606 -0.83 18.68 18.83
N ASP A 607 -0.78 18.00 17.69
CA ASP A 607 -1.98 17.57 16.96
C ASP A 607 -2.73 16.47 17.70
N LEU A 608 -2.05 15.46 18.24
CA LEU A 608 -2.67 14.40 19.04
C LEU A 608 -3.42 14.94 20.26
N ASN A 609 -2.86 15.93 20.94
CA ASN A 609 -3.56 16.59 22.04
C ASN A 609 -4.85 17.30 21.58
N LYS A 610 -4.85 17.95 20.42
CA LYS A 610 -6.07 18.55 19.83
C LYS A 610 -7.13 17.51 19.52
N ARG A 611 -6.72 16.28 19.14
CA ARG A 611 -7.60 15.13 18.87
C ARG A 611 -7.98 14.35 20.12
N ARG A 612 -7.81 14.92 21.31
CA ARG A 612 -8.10 14.25 22.58
C ARG A 612 -7.27 12.96 22.78
N GLY A 613 -6.14 12.86 22.08
CA GLY A 613 -5.23 11.72 22.19
C GLY A 613 -4.43 11.74 23.49
N ARG A 614 -4.26 10.57 24.09
CA ARG A 614 -3.39 10.35 25.24
C ARG A 614 -2.08 9.71 24.78
N VAL A 615 -0.99 10.47 24.78
CA VAL A 615 0.34 9.92 24.45
C VAL A 615 0.79 9.02 25.58
N MET A 616 1.07 7.76 25.26
CA MET A 616 1.45 6.69 26.21
C MET A 616 2.95 6.45 26.24
N GLY A 617 3.64 6.71 25.11
CA GLY A 617 5.07 6.49 25.01
C GLY A 617 5.71 7.18 23.80
N MET A 618 7.03 7.35 23.89
CA MET A 618 7.90 7.84 22.82
C MET A 618 9.15 6.95 22.78
N ASN A 619 9.35 6.28 21.66
CA ASN A 619 10.41 5.30 21.48
C ASN A 619 11.28 5.68 20.28
N PRO A 620 12.46 6.31 20.50
CA PRO A 620 13.42 6.59 19.43
C PRO A 620 13.90 5.29 18.78
N THR A 621 13.94 5.25 17.45
CA THR A 621 14.38 4.06 16.67
C THR A 621 15.90 4.01 16.47
N GLY A 622 16.61 5.11 16.76
CA GLY A 622 18.07 5.20 16.65
C GLY A 622 18.59 5.61 15.27
N ASP A 623 17.70 5.74 14.28
CA ASP A 623 18.01 6.17 12.91
C ASP A 623 17.46 7.59 12.59
N GLY A 624 17.18 8.39 13.63
CA GLY A 624 16.63 9.76 13.52
C GLY A 624 15.12 9.80 13.37
N GLU A 625 14.43 8.72 13.73
CA GLU A 625 12.98 8.65 13.82
C GLU A 625 12.53 8.27 15.24
N THR A 626 11.32 8.66 15.58
CA THR A 626 10.67 8.32 16.85
C THR A 626 9.29 7.73 16.59
N VAL A 627 8.97 6.65 17.29
CA VAL A 627 7.63 6.06 17.34
C VAL A 627 6.88 6.65 18.53
N LEU A 628 5.78 7.36 18.24
CA LEU A 628 4.82 7.84 19.23
C LEU A 628 3.71 6.82 19.39
N GLU A 629 3.42 6.42 20.61
CA GLU A 629 2.28 5.57 20.95
C GLU A 629 1.23 6.39 21.69
N ALA A 630 -0.01 6.35 21.22
CA ALA A 630 -1.11 7.11 21.81
C ALA A 630 -2.45 6.35 21.70
N GLU A 631 -3.35 6.65 22.63
CA GLU A 631 -4.75 6.24 22.52
C GLU A 631 -5.58 7.44 22.07
N VAL A 632 -6.37 7.26 21.01
CA VAL A 632 -7.12 8.35 20.38
C VAL A 632 -8.55 7.87 20.07
N PRO A 633 -9.59 8.72 20.29
CA PRO A 633 -10.95 8.40 19.84
C PRO A 633 -11.03 8.26 18.32
N MET A 634 -11.66 7.20 17.83
CA MET A 634 -11.77 6.93 16.37
C MET A 634 -12.44 8.08 15.63
N ALA A 635 -13.39 8.78 16.28
CA ALA A 635 -14.05 9.93 15.69
C ALA A 635 -13.11 11.09 15.29
N GLU A 636 -11.95 11.20 15.95
CA GLU A 636 -10.95 12.24 15.69
C GLU A 636 -9.91 11.84 14.62
N MET A 637 -9.98 10.59 14.11
CA MET A 637 -8.98 10.05 13.20
C MET A 637 -9.34 10.16 11.71
N MET A 638 -10.54 10.59 11.36
CA MET A 638 -11.08 10.55 9.99
C MET A 638 -10.22 11.32 8.96
N SER A 639 -9.57 12.41 9.35
CA SER A 639 -8.67 13.20 8.49
C SER A 639 -7.19 12.95 8.77
N TYR A 640 -6.85 12.14 9.77
CA TYR A 640 -5.49 12.07 10.31
C TYR A 640 -4.42 11.68 9.26
N ALA A 641 -4.75 10.80 8.32
CA ALA A 641 -3.83 10.41 7.25
C ALA A 641 -3.36 11.60 6.41
N ILE A 642 -4.28 12.52 6.08
CA ILE A 642 -3.98 13.73 5.29
C ILE A 642 -3.22 14.73 6.15
N ASP A 643 -3.66 14.93 7.39
CA ASP A 643 -3.08 15.91 8.31
C ASP A 643 -1.64 15.52 8.69
N LEU A 644 -1.39 14.23 8.97
CA LEU A 644 -0.03 13.73 9.24
C LEU A 644 0.90 13.94 8.04
N ARG A 645 0.44 13.67 6.83
CA ARG A 645 1.22 13.93 5.61
C ARG A 645 1.57 15.39 5.45
N SER A 646 0.61 16.27 5.70
CA SER A 646 0.83 17.72 5.63
C SER A 646 1.84 18.18 6.68
N MET A 647 1.69 17.77 7.94
CA MET A 647 2.58 18.15 9.04
C MET A 647 4.01 17.65 8.85
N THR A 648 4.18 16.43 8.33
CA THR A 648 5.48 15.76 8.24
C THR A 648 6.09 15.81 6.83
N GLN A 649 5.51 16.59 5.92
CA GLN A 649 5.90 16.60 4.52
C GLN A 649 5.92 15.18 3.92
N SER A 650 4.90 14.39 4.25
CA SER A 650 4.74 13.00 3.83
C SER A 650 5.81 12.03 4.37
N ARG A 651 6.57 12.38 5.42
CA ARG A 651 7.56 11.48 6.05
C ARG A 651 6.94 10.59 7.11
N GLY A 652 5.86 11.03 7.77
CA GLY A 652 5.17 10.26 8.81
C GLY A 652 4.38 9.07 8.27
N THR A 653 4.39 7.99 9.03
CA THR A 653 3.55 6.81 8.82
C THR A 653 2.86 6.44 10.11
N PHE A 654 1.70 5.79 10.05
CA PHE A 654 1.01 5.35 11.24
C PHE A 654 0.24 4.05 11.04
N THR A 655 -0.07 3.41 12.16
CA THR A 655 -1.05 2.32 12.27
C THR A 655 -2.06 2.68 13.35
N PHE A 656 -3.32 2.28 13.16
CA PHE A 656 -4.40 2.59 14.08
C PHE A 656 -5.31 1.37 14.22
N ASN A 657 -5.49 0.88 15.46
CA ASN A 657 -6.27 -0.31 15.75
C ASN A 657 -7.24 -0.05 16.88
N PHE A 658 -8.48 -0.56 16.76
CA PHE A 658 -9.46 -0.51 17.83
C PHE A 658 -8.97 -1.25 19.07
N VAL A 659 -9.21 -0.68 20.28
CA VAL A 659 -8.85 -1.29 21.55
C VAL A 659 -10.07 -1.55 22.42
N ARG A 660 -10.87 -0.51 22.70
CA ARG A 660 -12.02 -0.59 23.61
C ARG A 660 -12.99 0.56 23.42
N TYR A 661 -14.13 0.46 24.10
CA TYR A 661 -15.06 1.57 24.25
C TYR A 661 -14.83 2.31 25.57
N GLU A 662 -14.89 3.63 25.56
CA GLU A 662 -14.86 4.50 26.75
C GLU A 662 -16.03 5.47 26.74
N ASP A 663 -16.38 6.00 27.93
CA ASP A 663 -17.44 6.99 28.08
C ASP A 663 -17.12 8.26 27.28
N CYS A 664 -18.02 8.65 26.40
CA CYS A 664 -17.86 9.85 25.59
C CYS A 664 -17.97 11.12 26.47
N PRO A 665 -17.05 12.08 26.36
CA PRO A 665 -17.17 13.38 27.02
C PRO A 665 -18.44 14.11 26.59
N ALA A 666 -19.05 14.90 27.49
CA ALA A 666 -20.35 15.53 27.27
C ALA A 666 -20.47 16.31 25.95
N ALA A 667 -19.47 17.13 25.62
CA ALA A 667 -19.46 17.90 24.37
C ALA A 667 -19.38 17.02 23.10
N ALA A 668 -18.66 15.90 23.15
CA ALA A 668 -18.57 14.96 22.04
C ALA A 668 -19.86 14.13 21.93
N GLN A 669 -20.45 13.74 23.07
CA GLN A 669 -21.74 13.06 23.14
C GLN A 669 -22.86 13.89 22.50
N GLU A 670 -22.97 15.19 22.83
CA GLU A 670 -23.98 16.08 22.24
C GLU A 670 -23.85 16.15 20.70
N LYS A 671 -22.62 16.27 20.18
CA LYS A 671 -22.34 16.26 18.74
C LYS A 671 -22.77 14.94 18.08
N ALA A 672 -22.41 13.81 18.70
CA ALA A 672 -22.74 12.49 18.17
C ALA A 672 -24.24 12.24 18.15
N ILE A 673 -24.98 12.65 19.21
CA ILE A 673 -26.44 12.55 19.27
C ILE A 673 -27.11 13.44 18.20
N ALA A 674 -26.63 14.68 18.04
CA ALA A 674 -27.16 15.58 17.02
C ALA A 674 -26.95 15.03 15.60
N ALA A 675 -25.74 14.48 15.32
CA ALA A 675 -25.44 13.85 14.03
C ALA A 675 -26.32 12.62 13.76
N ALA A 676 -26.53 11.76 14.77
CA ALA A 676 -27.39 10.58 14.64
C ALA A 676 -28.87 10.94 14.38
N LYS A 677 -29.38 11.99 15.04
CA LYS A 677 -30.74 12.49 14.79
C LYS A 677 -30.91 13.05 13.39
N ALA A 678 -29.94 13.85 12.91
CA ALA A 678 -29.97 14.39 11.56
C ALA A 678 -29.96 13.29 10.49
N LEU A 679 -29.22 12.21 10.73
CA LEU A 679 -29.21 11.04 9.85
C LEU A 679 -30.54 10.30 9.84
N ALA A 680 -31.15 10.08 11.00
CA ALA A 680 -32.46 9.42 11.12
C ALA A 680 -33.60 10.22 10.47
N GLU A 681 -33.50 11.56 10.41
CA GLU A 681 -34.44 12.42 9.70
C GLU A 681 -34.22 12.42 8.17
N ALA A 682 -33.02 12.11 7.71
CA ALA A 682 -32.66 12.05 6.28
C ALA A 682 -32.94 10.69 5.61
N GLU A 683 -32.97 9.59 6.38
CA GLU A 683 -33.33 8.22 5.94
C GLU A 683 -34.85 8.03 5.90
#